data_fee7fee4645abb48d72420f53b08c4ff
#
_entry.id   fee7fee4645abb48d72420f53b08c4ff
#
_cell.length_a   1.000
_cell.length_b   1.000
_cell.length_c   1.000
_cell.angle_alpha   90.00
_cell.angle_beta   90.00
_cell.angle_gamma   90.00
#
_symmetry.space_group_name_H-M   'P 1'
#
loop_
_entity.id
_entity.type
_entity.pdbx_description
1 polymer ?
#
loop_
_entity_poly.entity_id
_entity_poly.type
_entity_poly.pdbx_seq_one_letter_code
_entity_poly.pdbx_strand_id
1 'polypeptide(L)'
;MSRQIYLPELQRIHIKNYTLYPNGLDYTFDFIKGVNLVLGGNGMGKTTFVNLIKYAIIGNYKNRFDFRRTYLDRMILRRQENSATYFSNRMDASVITDGDKPFVELSFRIHDTMFLVKRDLQDIRIVSCLVNGEAITGEQISQAKYEKLSEEEKKTYLLYKYEKEVEKYSNITFDDLIVFVNEVLFFGEDHKTIMWNNSSSGSIDVQDELFNKYFNDPKLDEERQEALRQAKYFDSLSRHRSEDMRAIKKVLDKIDEAKKEKHSNDIPLRIIELKEKISEASAFLKQLQKEQKERTSRIETLENEINLASSRVVETERKKAKLESQRNSQIWETVHPSYYKFERNIRLNHICPLCNKPSESLASKVDSKPDNCFLCDSPLEKHSADELTQIYKDVQATLNSTYNYINEKKCEINRIEKEVREGDAQFEAQSVYVRNLNSALRELQFANSQEIPNGGEIQPFLDEMERLQREKEENQQKSIAESNRATEISNRMVAEVTENVLHFSNIFSSYAEQFLGVECKLTYTKLGDDVTERFYPVIAGITRQNEEELSESQRFFIDHSFRMTILTFFYQRPTFYIVETPDSSLDISYEHNAAQVFLQFLEKPNTIIITSNLNNSTFLRYLIENSEGYVDVVGLLDIAKQSMIQNSSEQLKGLYNEIKEMSRK
;
A
#
# COMPACT_ATOMS: atom_id res chain seq x y z
N MET A 1 3.97 13.56 -9.69
CA MET A 1 4.96 13.79 -8.59
C MET A 1 4.36 13.22 -7.32
N SER A 2 5.07 12.32 -6.62
CA SER A 2 4.62 11.80 -5.34
C SER A 2 4.37 12.94 -4.35
N ARG A 3 3.35 12.81 -3.50
CA ARG A 3 3.02 13.80 -2.47
C ARG A 3 4.20 13.97 -1.54
N GLN A 4 4.64 15.21 -1.29
CA GLN A 4 5.70 15.48 -0.33
C GLN A 4 5.20 15.23 1.08
N ILE A 5 5.79 14.26 1.76
CA ILE A 5 5.47 13.88 3.14
C ILE A 5 6.65 14.23 4.03
N TYR A 6 6.37 14.80 5.20
CA TYR A 6 7.38 15.13 6.19
C TYR A 6 7.11 14.39 7.48
N LEU A 7 7.98 13.45 7.81
CA LEU A 7 7.91 12.66 9.04
C LEU A 7 8.73 13.34 10.17
N PRO A 8 8.48 13.02 11.44
CA PRO A 8 9.21 13.59 12.55
C PRO A 8 10.71 13.26 12.49
N GLU A 9 11.56 14.24 12.79
CA GLU A 9 13.00 14.12 13.03
C GLU A 9 13.24 14.37 14.52
N LEU A 10 13.71 13.36 15.24
CA LEU A 10 13.93 13.44 16.70
C LEU A 10 15.12 14.33 17.02
N GLN A 11 15.01 15.11 18.10
CA GLN A 11 16.07 16.00 18.58
C GLN A 11 16.46 15.65 20.02
N ARG A 12 15.52 15.75 20.96
CA ARG A 12 15.79 15.57 22.39
C ARG A 12 14.58 14.98 23.09
N ILE A 13 14.81 14.03 24.00
CA ILE A 13 13.81 13.53 24.94
C ILE A 13 14.24 13.93 26.36
N HIS A 14 13.28 14.42 27.16
CA HIS A 14 13.44 14.70 28.57
C HIS A 14 12.36 13.95 29.36
N ILE A 15 12.79 13.13 30.30
CA ILE A 15 11.92 12.30 31.14
C ILE A 15 12.12 12.77 32.59
N LYS A 16 11.07 13.23 33.25
CA LYS A 16 11.17 13.69 34.64
C LYS A 16 10.20 12.95 35.55
N ASN A 17 10.66 12.62 36.77
CA ASN A 17 9.91 11.96 37.83
C ASN A 17 9.29 10.60 37.47
N TYR A 18 9.83 9.94 36.44
CA TYR A 18 9.37 8.61 36.06
C TYR A 18 10.15 7.53 36.82
N THR A 19 9.58 7.04 37.90
CA THR A 19 10.28 6.18 38.87
C THR A 19 10.57 4.75 38.37
N LEU A 20 10.19 4.39 37.15
CA LEU A 20 10.75 3.23 36.44
C LEU A 20 12.28 3.37 36.27
N TYR A 21 12.77 4.62 36.18
CA TYR A 21 14.18 4.96 36.06
C TYR A 21 14.64 5.73 37.32
N PRO A 22 14.79 5.03 38.49
CA PRO A 22 14.97 5.71 39.77
C PRO A 22 16.30 6.46 39.90
N ASN A 23 17.33 6.08 39.13
CA ASN A 23 18.60 6.78 39.08
C ASN A 23 18.65 7.85 37.95
N GLY A 24 17.55 8.00 37.22
CA GLY A 24 17.37 8.96 36.13
C GLY A 24 16.05 9.72 36.27
N LEU A 25 15.75 10.26 37.47
CA LEU A 25 14.52 11.02 37.73
C LEU A 25 14.43 12.34 36.96
N ASP A 26 15.54 12.85 36.50
CA ASP A 26 15.65 14.01 35.60
C ASP A 26 16.62 13.62 34.47
N TYR A 27 16.12 12.87 33.46
CA TYR A 27 16.95 12.28 32.42
C TYR A 27 16.68 12.96 31.08
N THR A 28 17.75 13.42 30.47
CA THR A 28 17.72 14.03 29.13
C THR A 28 18.65 13.28 28.19
N PHE A 29 18.20 13.05 26.96
CA PHE A 29 18.98 12.43 25.90
C PHE A 29 18.78 13.19 24.57
N ASP A 30 19.89 13.54 23.92
CA ASP A 30 19.91 14.15 22.62
C ASP A 30 20.07 13.09 21.53
N PHE A 31 19.10 12.98 20.61
CA PHE A 31 19.20 12.04 19.52
C PHE A 31 20.17 12.55 18.45
N ILE A 32 21.10 11.69 18.07
CA ILE A 32 22.03 12.00 16.96
C ILE A 32 21.49 11.45 15.63
N LYS A 33 21.91 12.06 14.54
CA LYS A 33 21.79 11.48 13.20
C LYS A 33 22.80 10.35 13.09
N GLY A 34 22.31 9.13 13.04
CA GLY A 34 23.12 7.94 13.15
C GLY A 34 22.45 6.90 14.04
N VAL A 35 23.23 6.11 14.75
CA VAL A 35 22.78 5.01 15.60
C VAL A 35 22.62 5.47 17.04
N ASN A 36 21.43 5.32 17.60
CA ASN A 36 21.13 5.55 19.01
C ASN A 36 20.78 4.22 19.65
N LEU A 37 21.64 3.71 20.50
CA LEU A 37 21.49 2.40 21.14
C LEU A 37 20.79 2.54 22.49
N VAL A 38 19.73 1.77 22.73
CA VAL A 38 19.07 1.67 24.03
C VAL A 38 19.45 0.34 24.66
N LEU A 39 20.45 0.37 25.53
CA LEU A 39 21.09 -0.82 26.10
C LEU A 39 20.56 -1.15 27.50
N GLY A 40 20.15 -2.39 27.68
CA GLY A 40 19.69 -2.85 29.00
C GLY A 40 19.24 -4.30 29.00
N GLY A 41 19.35 -4.95 30.13
CA GLY A 41 18.82 -6.31 30.34
C GLY A 41 17.31 -6.38 30.23
N ASN A 42 16.76 -7.59 30.16
CA ASN A 42 15.32 -7.79 30.10
C ASN A 42 14.63 -7.22 31.36
N GLY A 43 13.49 -6.55 31.16
CA GLY A 43 12.72 -5.91 32.22
C GLY A 43 13.21 -4.54 32.69
N MET A 44 14.28 -3.98 32.11
CA MET A 44 14.80 -2.66 32.47
C MET A 44 14.04 -1.49 31.80
N GLY A 45 13.01 -1.77 31.01
CA GLY A 45 12.16 -0.75 30.42
C GLY A 45 12.59 -0.23 29.06
N LYS A 46 13.32 -1.01 28.25
CA LYS A 46 13.68 -0.65 26.86
C LYS A 46 12.44 -0.33 26.01
N THR A 47 11.50 -1.27 25.93
CA THR A 47 10.21 -1.10 25.24
C THR A 47 9.41 0.07 25.82
N THR A 48 9.51 0.32 27.13
CA THR A 48 8.87 1.49 27.75
C THR A 48 9.52 2.79 27.28
N PHE A 49 10.86 2.84 27.17
CA PHE A 49 11.57 4.01 26.65
C PHE A 49 11.14 4.34 25.21
N VAL A 50 11.05 3.32 24.37
CA VAL A 50 10.57 3.46 22.99
C VAL A 50 9.10 3.94 22.95
N ASN A 51 8.25 3.38 23.81
CA ASN A 51 6.86 3.80 23.92
C ASN A 51 6.71 5.25 24.43
N LEU A 52 7.65 5.77 25.23
CA LEU A 52 7.68 7.19 25.62
C LEU A 52 7.90 8.10 24.41
N ILE A 53 8.78 7.70 23.46
CA ILE A 53 9.00 8.44 22.20
C ILE A 53 7.71 8.45 21.37
N LYS A 54 7.11 7.28 21.12
CA LYS A 54 5.85 7.16 20.37
C LYS A 54 4.73 7.97 21.03
N TYR A 55 4.57 7.80 22.34
CA TYR A 55 3.57 8.51 23.12
C TYR A 55 3.74 10.03 23.03
N ALA A 56 4.95 10.53 23.09
CA ALA A 56 5.22 11.95 22.99
C ALA A 56 4.76 12.52 21.62
N ILE A 57 4.93 11.79 20.54
CA ILE A 57 4.54 12.21 19.18
C ILE A 57 3.05 12.05 18.97
N ILE A 58 2.54 10.83 19.02
CA ILE A 58 1.17 10.51 18.59
C ILE A 58 0.18 10.34 19.75
N GLY A 59 0.62 10.33 21.01
CA GLY A 59 -0.23 9.94 22.15
C GLY A 59 -0.33 8.41 22.28
N ASN A 60 -1.27 7.96 23.10
CA ASN A 60 -1.50 6.53 23.37
C ASN A 60 -2.44 5.90 22.31
N TYR A 61 -2.17 6.15 21.04
CA TYR A 61 -2.96 5.62 19.93
C TYR A 61 -2.23 4.46 19.25
N LYS A 62 -3.00 3.39 18.96
CA LYS A 62 -2.53 2.22 18.21
C LYS A 62 -2.79 2.37 16.71
N ASN A 63 -4.05 2.51 16.37
CA ASN A 63 -4.50 2.63 15.00
C ASN A 63 -5.88 3.30 14.98
N ARG A 64 -6.34 3.63 13.77
CA ARG A 64 -7.70 4.07 13.53
C ARG A 64 -8.58 2.89 13.13
N PHE A 65 -9.87 3.08 13.30
CA PHE A 65 -10.89 2.13 12.89
C PHE A 65 -12.04 2.89 12.22
N ASP A 66 -12.29 2.60 10.95
CA ASP A 66 -13.41 3.14 10.21
C ASP A 66 -14.69 2.40 10.60
N PHE A 67 -15.57 3.05 11.33
CA PHE A 67 -16.89 2.53 11.68
C PHE A 67 -17.94 3.15 10.77
N ARG A 68 -18.59 2.32 9.94
CA ARG A 68 -19.69 2.74 9.08
C ARG A 68 -21.02 2.29 9.69
N ARG A 69 -21.83 3.25 10.17
CA ARG A 69 -23.21 2.96 10.59
C ARG A 69 -24.18 2.93 9.41
N THR A 70 -23.97 3.82 8.43
CA THR A 70 -24.70 3.90 7.17
C THR A 70 -23.77 4.35 6.05
N TYR A 71 -24.24 4.37 4.80
CA TYR A 71 -23.49 4.89 3.65
C TYR A 71 -23.09 6.36 3.77
N LEU A 72 -23.71 7.12 4.68
CA LEU A 72 -23.52 8.57 4.86
C LEU A 72 -22.71 8.91 6.12
N ASP A 73 -22.68 8.03 7.13
CA ASP A 73 -22.03 8.30 8.42
C ASP A 73 -20.71 7.51 8.52
N ARG A 74 -19.64 8.18 8.18
CA ARG A 74 -18.28 7.67 8.37
C ARG A 74 -17.74 8.22 9.68
N MET A 75 -17.53 7.36 10.66
CA MET A 75 -16.96 7.74 11.96
C MET A 75 -15.58 7.08 12.09
N ILE A 76 -14.55 7.89 12.24
CA ILE A 76 -13.19 7.40 12.51
C ILE A 76 -13.03 7.31 14.02
N LEU A 77 -12.78 6.09 14.50
CA LEU A 77 -12.47 5.81 15.90
C LEU A 77 -11.00 5.41 16.03
N ARG A 78 -10.34 5.90 17.08
CA ARG A 78 -8.95 5.54 17.38
C ARG A 78 -8.91 4.53 18.53
N ARG A 79 -8.14 3.45 18.34
CA ARG A 79 -7.85 2.47 19.40
C ARG A 79 -6.67 2.91 20.22
N GLN A 80 -6.68 2.62 21.51
CA GLN A 80 -5.52 2.86 22.36
C GLN A 80 -4.49 1.75 22.20
N GLU A 81 -3.21 2.13 22.19
CA GLU A 81 -2.09 1.21 22.14
C GLU A 81 -1.98 0.44 23.46
N ASN A 82 -1.96 1.16 24.55
CA ASN A 82 -1.78 0.61 25.90
C ASN A 82 -2.94 1.00 26.80
N SER A 83 -3.08 0.31 27.93
CA SER A 83 -4.03 0.71 28.97
C SER A 83 -3.75 2.14 29.46
N ALA A 84 -4.77 2.82 29.97
CA ALA A 84 -4.62 4.15 30.53
C ALA A 84 -3.63 4.23 31.71
N THR A 85 -3.34 3.09 32.32
CA THR A 85 -2.40 2.96 33.43
C THR A 85 -1.04 2.37 33.04
N TYR A 86 -0.76 2.26 31.74
CA TYR A 86 0.46 1.60 31.25
C TYR A 86 1.75 2.18 31.83
N PHE A 87 1.88 3.51 31.82
CA PHE A 87 3.06 4.17 32.37
C PHE A 87 3.02 4.21 33.90
N SER A 88 1.88 4.54 34.50
CA SER A 88 1.75 4.66 35.96
C SER A 88 1.93 3.32 36.68
N ASN A 89 1.48 2.21 36.12
CA ASN A 89 1.66 0.88 36.71
C ASN A 89 3.13 0.39 36.71
N ARG A 90 4.00 1.04 35.94
CA ARG A 90 5.44 0.73 35.92
C ARG A 90 6.27 1.58 36.87
N MET A 91 5.65 2.54 37.53
CA MET A 91 6.31 3.41 38.51
C MET A 91 6.56 2.69 39.81
N ASP A 92 7.74 2.87 40.38
CA ASP A 92 8.07 2.37 41.72
C ASP A 92 7.59 3.38 42.79
N ALA A 93 6.54 3.02 43.49
CA ALA A 93 5.94 3.88 44.51
C ALA A 93 6.87 4.10 45.73
N SER A 94 7.95 3.32 45.89
CA SER A 94 8.91 3.50 46.96
C SER A 94 9.95 4.59 46.71
N VAL A 95 10.02 5.08 45.44
CA VAL A 95 10.97 6.13 45.04
C VAL A 95 10.35 7.51 45.29
N ILE A 96 11.05 8.33 46.08
CA ILE A 96 10.62 9.70 46.38
C ILE A 96 10.98 10.63 45.20
N THR A 97 10.01 11.39 44.77
CA THR A 97 10.17 12.44 43.74
C THR A 97 10.04 13.83 44.38
N ASP A 98 10.32 14.88 43.59
CA ASP A 98 10.19 16.27 44.02
C ASP A 98 8.72 16.76 44.14
N GLY A 99 7.74 15.87 43.98
CA GLY A 99 6.32 16.15 44.07
C GLY A 99 5.66 16.60 42.75
N ASP A 100 6.43 16.89 41.73
CA ASP A 100 5.93 17.14 40.38
C ASP A 100 5.40 15.87 39.72
N LYS A 101 4.39 15.99 38.87
CA LYS A 101 3.87 14.85 38.09
C LYS A 101 4.90 14.31 37.13
N PRO A 102 4.93 12.98 36.92
CA PRO A 102 5.81 12.37 35.93
C PRO A 102 5.43 12.80 34.50
N PHE A 103 6.42 13.17 33.71
CA PHE A 103 6.18 13.57 32.33
C PHE A 103 7.29 13.10 31.40
N VAL A 104 6.94 13.04 30.11
CA VAL A 104 7.89 13.01 28.99
C VAL A 104 7.72 14.30 28.20
N GLU A 105 8.84 14.90 27.80
CA GLU A 105 8.91 16.02 26.89
C GLU A 105 9.82 15.64 25.73
N LEU A 106 9.31 15.81 24.49
CA LEU A 106 10.05 15.48 23.28
C LEU A 106 10.15 16.71 22.39
N SER A 107 11.38 17.02 21.99
CA SER A 107 11.69 17.96 20.94
C SER A 107 11.91 17.21 19.64
N PHE A 108 11.17 17.57 18.59
CA PHE A 108 11.31 17.00 17.25
C PHE A 108 10.97 18.04 16.19
N ARG A 109 11.42 17.79 14.95
CA ARG A 109 11.16 18.67 13.82
C ARG A 109 10.26 17.96 12.81
N ILE A 110 9.31 18.69 12.24
CA ILE A 110 8.57 18.26 11.05
C ILE A 110 8.77 19.34 9.99
N HIS A 111 9.31 19.01 8.83
CA HIS A 111 9.73 19.97 7.82
C HIS A 111 10.72 20.98 8.41
N ASP A 112 10.42 22.28 8.39
CA ASP A 112 11.28 23.33 8.97
C ASP A 112 10.74 23.81 10.33
N THR A 113 9.76 23.10 10.92
CA THR A 113 9.08 23.50 12.14
C THR A 113 9.47 22.65 13.33
N MET A 114 9.90 23.32 14.41
CA MET A 114 10.27 22.69 15.67
C MET A 114 9.07 22.54 16.58
N PHE A 115 8.86 21.33 17.05
CA PHE A 115 7.85 20.99 18.07
C PHE A 115 8.55 20.65 19.39
N LEU A 116 8.01 21.16 20.49
CA LEU A 116 8.36 20.73 21.86
C LEU A 116 7.06 20.33 22.54
N VAL A 117 6.87 19.04 22.78
CA VAL A 117 5.62 18.46 23.29
C VAL A 117 5.86 17.80 24.63
N LYS A 118 5.12 18.23 25.64
CA LYS A 118 5.14 17.66 26.99
C LYS A 118 3.85 16.89 27.27
N ARG A 119 3.97 15.65 27.72
CA ARG A 119 2.85 14.77 28.04
C ARG A 119 2.98 14.19 29.45
N ASP A 120 1.84 14.15 30.15
CA ASP A 120 1.69 13.55 31.48
C ASP A 120 1.67 12.02 31.37
N LEU A 121 2.46 11.32 32.18
CA LEU A 121 2.56 9.86 32.20
C LEU A 121 1.57 9.19 33.15
N GLN A 122 0.89 9.96 34.00
CA GLN A 122 -0.11 9.47 34.93
C GLN A 122 -1.52 9.56 34.34
N ASP A 123 -1.88 10.72 33.80
CA ASP A 123 -3.24 11.03 33.32
C ASP A 123 -3.39 10.85 31.79
N ILE A 124 -2.36 10.43 31.08
CA ILE A 124 -2.34 10.24 29.61
C ILE A 124 -2.97 11.43 28.88
N ARG A 125 -2.29 12.60 28.95
CA ARG A 125 -2.74 13.84 28.30
C ARG A 125 -1.56 14.66 27.81
N ILE A 126 -1.82 15.53 26.86
CA ILE A 126 -0.89 16.58 26.47
C ILE A 126 -0.97 17.73 27.51
N VAL A 127 0.18 18.16 28.00
CA VAL A 127 0.30 19.21 29.01
C VAL A 127 0.63 20.56 28.39
N SER A 128 1.60 20.58 27.48
CA SER A 128 1.99 21.75 26.72
C SER A 128 2.55 21.38 25.35
N CYS A 129 2.44 22.31 24.43
CA CYS A 129 3.05 22.22 23.11
C CYS A 129 3.56 23.59 22.69
N LEU A 130 4.82 23.65 22.27
CA LEU A 130 5.44 24.82 21.64
C LEU A 130 5.70 24.46 20.17
N VAL A 131 5.39 25.40 19.27
CA VAL A 131 5.68 25.31 17.84
C VAL A 131 6.56 26.49 17.48
N ASN A 132 7.78 26.24 17.06
CA ASN A 132 8.82 27.25 16.83
C ASN A 132 9.03 28.22 18.03
N GLY A 133 8.86 27.71 19.27
CA GLY A 133 8.98 28.47 20.51
C GLY A 133 7.71 29.18 20.95
N GLU A 134 6.65 29.20 20.14
CA GLU A 134 5.36 29.79 20.49
C GLU A 134 4.43 28.74 21.12
N ALA A 135 3.82 29.08 22.28
CA ALA A 135 2.94 28.16 22.98
C ALA A 135 1.56 28.07 22.32
N ILE A 136 1.14 26.85 22.02
CA ILE A 136 -0.24 26.59 21.63
C ILE A 136 -1.12 26.58 22.88
N THR A 137 -2.13 27.41 22.90
CA THR A 137 -3.07 27.52 24.03
C THR A 137 -4.32 26.67 23.77
N GLY A 138 -4.77 25.92 24.77
CA GLY A 138 -5.97 25.11 24.72
C GLY A 138 -6.24 24.41 26.05
N GLU A 139 -7.46 23.93 26.22
CA GLU A 139 -7.85 23.16 27.40
C GLU A 139 -7.16 21.79 27.41
N GLN A 140 -6.79 21.35 28.60
CA GLN A 140 -6.20 20.02 28.77
C GLN A 140 -7.30 19.00 29.08
N ILE A 141 -7.22 17.84 28.42
CA ILE A 141 -8.15 16.73 28.63
C ILE A 141 -7.40 15.40 28.53
N SER A 142 -7.84 14.40 29.28
CA SER A 142 -7.30 13.04 29.09
C SER A 142 -7.74 12.47 27.76
N GLN A 143 -6.84 11.76 27.09
CA GLN A 143 -7.08 11.19 25.76
C GLN A 143 -8.36 10.34 25.71
N ALA A 144 -8.64 9.54 26.74
CA ALA A 144 -9.84 8.70 26.82
C ALA A 144 -11.15 9.50 26.87
N LYS A 145 -11.14 10.74 27.40
CA LYS A 145 -12.31 11.63 27.38
C LYS A 145 -12.41 12.36 26.05
N TYR A 146 -11.27 12.80 25.49
CA TYR A 146 -11.20 13.49 24.20
C TYR A 146 -11.84 12.68 23.06
N GLU A 147 -11.59 11.36 22.99
CA GLU A 147 -12.15 10.49 21.94
C GLU A 147 -13.68 10.36 21.99
N LYS A 148 -14.31 10.76 23.09
CA LYS A 148 -15.78 10.72 23.23
C LYS A 148 -16.47 12.00 22.80
N LEU A 149 -15.70 13.04 22.50
CA LEU A 149 -16.22 14.36 22.11
C LEU A 149 -16.58 14.39 20.63
N SER A 150 -17.54 15.23 20.28
CA SER A 150 -17.82 15.59 18.89
C SER A 150 -16.69 16.45 18.30
N GLU A 151 -16.59 16.49 16.97
CA GLU A 151 -15.53 17.27 16.29
C GLU A 151 -15.59 18.78 16.64
N GLU A 152 -16.78 19.33 16.89
CA GLU A 152 -16.91 20.73 17.28
C GLU A 152 -16.39 20.98 18.71
N GLU A 153 -16.69 20.07 19.64
CA GLU A 153 -16.20 20.16 21.02
C GLU A 153 -14.68 20.02 21.11
N LYS A 154 -14.08 19.17 20.27
CA LYS A 154 -12.62 18.97 20.24
C LYS A 154 -11.82 20.24 19.96
N LYS A 155 -12.35 21.19 19.21
CA LYS A 155 -11.64 22.41 18.75
C LYS A 155 -11.06 23.28 19.86
N THR A 156 -11.62 23.25 21.06
CA THR A 156 -11.14 24.02 22.21
C THR A 156 -9.92 23.44 22.90
N TYR A 157 -9.68 22.15 22.70
CA TYR A 157 -8.64 21.41 23.41
C TYR A 157 -7.26 21.52 22.75
N LEU A 158 -6.22 21.52 23.60
CA LEU A 158 -4.83 21.57 23.18
C LEU A 158 -4.46 20.40 22.25
N LEU A 159 -5.02 19.20 22.52
CA LEU A 159 -4.73 18.01 21.69
C LEU A 159 -5.19 18.22 20.25
N TYR A 160 -6.40 18.74 20.00
CA TYR A 160 -6.89 19.05 18.66
C TYR A 160 -5.99 20.03 17.92
N LYS A 161 -5.60 21.10 18.58
CA LYS A 161 -4.76 22.14 17.99
C LYS A 161 -3.38 21.59 17.65
N TYR A 162 -2.81 20.76 18.53
CA TYR A 162 -1.58 20.03 18.26
C TYR A 162 -1.69 19.13 17.02
N GLU A 163 -2.75 18.32 16.94
CA GLU A 163 -3.01 17.46 15.79
C GLU A 163 -3.06 18.26 14.49
N LYS A 164 -3.76 19.38 14.48
CA LYS A 164 -3.87 20.26 13.28
C LYS A 164 -2.56 20.94 12.90
N GLU A 165 -1.73 21.35 13.84
CA GLU A 165 -0.40 21.87 13.52
C GLU A 165 0.51 20.75 12.95
N VAL A 166 0.44 19.55 13.49
CA VAL A 166 1.18 18.41 12.96
C VAL A 166 0.73 18.08 11.53
N GLU A 167 -0.57 17.99 11.26
CA GLU A 167 -1.13 17.78 9.91
C GLU A 167 -0.65 18.82 8.90
N LYS A 168 -0.65 20.08 9.29
CA LYS A 168 -0.23 21.22 8.48
C LYS A 168 1.22 21.12 8.01
N TYR A 169 2.14 20.70 8.88
CA TYR A 169 3.56 20.64 8.55
C TYR A 169 4.03 19.27 8.05
N SER A 170 3.34 18.19 8.42
CA SER A 170 3.66 16.85 7.91
C SER A 170 3.08 16.58 6.52
N ASN A 171 2.07 17.34 6.12
CA ASN A 171 1.31 17.16 4.88
C ASN A 171 0.58 15.81 4.78
N ILE A 172 0.32 15.18 5.95
CA ILE A 172 -0.51 13.99 6.12
C ILE A 172 -1.51 14.20 7.24
N THR A 173 -2.58 13.41 7.28
CA THR A 173 -3.53 13.45 8.40
C THR A 173 -2.87 12.92 9.67
N PHE A 174 -3.32 13.36 10.85
CA PHE A 174 -2.79 12.84 12.11
C PHE A 174 -3.04 11.34 12.27
N ASP A 175 -4.16 10.84 11.72
CA ASP A 175 -4.46 9.42 11.66
C ASP A 175 -3.45 8.62 10.82
N ASP A 176 -3.02 9.17 9.70
CA ASP A 176 -1.98 8.54 8.89
C ASP A 176 -0.60 8.61 9.59
N LEU A 177 -0.31 9.69 10.33
CA LEU A 177 0.90 9.75 11.15
C LEU A 177 0.90 8.68 12.23
N ILE A 178 -0.25 8.38 12.86
CA ILE A 178 -0.37 7.26 13.80
C ILE A 178 0.04 5.93 13.13
N VAL A 179 -0.41 5.70 11.89
CA VAL A 179 -0.01 4.51 11.13
C VAL A 179 1.49 4.52 10.81
N PHE A 180 2.02 5.65 10.34
CA PHE A 180 3.47 5.75 10.08
C PHE A 180 4.29 5.47 11.34
N VAL A 181 3.96 6.07 12.48
CA VAL A 181 4.75 5.92 13.72
C VAL A 181 4.66 4.51 14.30
N ASN A 182 3.49 3.88 14.28
CA ASN A 182 3.34 2.55 14.88
C ASN A 182 3.71 1.40 13.96
N GLU A 183 3.47 1.53 12.66
CA GLU A 183 3.62 0.42 11.73
C GLU A 183 4.87 0.56 10.84
N VAL A 184 5.26 1.76 10.41
CA VAL A 184 6.38 1.95 9.48
C VAL A 184 7.68 2.32 10.20
N LEU A 185 7.62 3.33 11.09
CA LEU A 185 8.78 3.86 11.83
C LEU A 185 9.19 2.99 13.02
N PHE A 186 8.43 1.96 13.34
CA PHE A 186 8.64 1.09 14.48
C PHE A 186 8.54 -0.38 14.10
N PHE A 187 9.55 -1.17 14.49
CA PHE A 187 9.54 -2.62 14.44
C PHE A 187 9.73 -3.16 15.86
N GLY A 188 8.67 -3.78 16.40
CA GLY A 188 8.62 -4.26 17.80
C GLY A 188 9.11 -5.68 17.99
N GLU A 189 9.23 -6.09 19.25
CA GLU A 189 9.61 -7.46 19.65
C GLU A 189 8.60 -8.54 19.20
N ASP A 190 7.37 -8.16 18.85
CA ASP A 190 6.35 -9.07 18.31
C ASP A 190 6.62 -9.47 16.86
N HIS A 191 7.65 -8.89 16.23
CA HIS A 191 8.10 -9.13 14.86
C HIS A 191 6.96 -9.05 13.82
N LYS A 192 5.98 -8.18 14.08
CA LYS A 192 4.84 -7.99 13.21
C LYS A 192 5.29 -7.45 11.86
N THR A 193 4.99 -8.19 10.81
CA THR A 193 5.25 -7.79 9.44
C THR A 193 4.17 -6.85 8.91
N ILE A 194 4.56 -5.90 8.04
CA ILE A 194 3.64 -4.99 7.34
C ILE A 194 3.54 -5.29 5.83
N MET A 195 4.38 -6.17 5.33
CA MET A 195 4.39 -6.59 3.93
C MET A 195 3.15 -7.41 3.57
N TRP A 196 2.73 -8.32 4.44
CA TRP A 196 1.57 -9.19 4.22
C TRP A 196 0.36 -8.72 5.02
N ASN A 197 -0.83 -8.92 4.44
CA ASN A 197 -2.07 -8.61 5.15
C ASN A 197 -2.37 -9.69 6.18
N ASN A 198 -2.02 -9.40 7.42
CA ASN A 198 -2.42 -10.22 8.56
C ASN A 198 -3.80 -9.74 9.06
N SER A 199 -4.87 -10.08 8.32
CA SER A 199 -6.26 -9.71 8.63
C SER A 199 -6.80 -10.33 9.94
N SER A 200 -5.95 -10.98 10.74
CA SER A 200 -6.30 -11.44 12.07
C SER A 200 -6.48 -10.27 13.03
N SER A 201 -7.73 -10.01 13.36
CA SER A 201 -8.18 -9.21 14.52
C SER A 201 -7.52 -7.85 14.73
N GLY A 202 -7.81 -6.87 13.87
CA GLY A 202 -7.60 -5.47 14.19
C GLY A 202 -6.23 -4.88 13.83
N SER A 203 -5.44 -5.54 13.00
CA SER A 203 -4.30 -4.94 12.32
C SER A 203 -4.75 -4.08 11.14
N ILE A 204 -4.06 -2.97 10.91
CA ILE A 204 -4.22 -2.17 9.71
C ILE A 204 -3.42 -2.81 8.59
N ASP A 205 -4.01 -2.86 7.41
CA ASP A 205 -3.27 -3.12 6.19
C ASP A 205 -2.53 -1.86 5.76
N VAL A 206 -1.23 -1.83 6.03
CA VAL A 206 -0.38 -0.65 5.72
C VAL A 206 -0.33 -0.36 4.23
N GLN A 207 -0.35 -1.39 3.39
CA GLN A 207 -0.35 -1.21 1.94
C GLN A 207 -1.64 -0.54 1.48
N ASP A 208 -2.81 -1.03 1.89
CA ASP A 208 -4.10 -0.43 1.54
C ASP A 208 -4.24 0.99 2.11
N GLU A 209 -3.77 1.22 3.34
CA GLU A 209 -3.92 2.51 4.00
C GLU A 209 -2.98 3.60 3.44
N LEU A 210 -1.74 3.27 3.13
CA LEU A 210 -0.75 4.25 2.72
C LEU A 210 -0.56 4.33 1.21
N PHE A 211 -0.48 3.19 0.50
CA PHE A 211 -0.17 3.23 -0.93
C PHE A 211 -1.32 3.81 -1.76
N ASN A 212 -2.56 3.42 -1.48
CA ASN A 212 -3.72 3.97 -2.20
C ASN A 212 -3.88 5.48 -2.04
N LYS A 213 -3.33 6.08 -0.96
CA LYS A 213 -3.41 7.52 -0.72
C LYS A 213 -2.23 8.30 -1.25
N TYR A 214 -1.03 7.72 -1.23
CA TYR A 214 0.21 8.47 -1.40
C TYR A 214 1.02 8.09 -2.64
N PHE A 215 0.71 6.97 -3.29
CA PHE A 215 1.31 6.60 -4.58
C PHE A 215 0.69 7.35 -5.76
N ASN A 216 -0.57 7.79 -5.62
CA ASN A 216 -1.25 8.63 -6.59
C ASN A 216 -1.22 10.10 -6.18
N ASP A 217 -1.27 11.02 -7.13
CA ASP A 217 -1.56 12.42 -6.82
C ASP A 217 -3.02 12.51 -6.32
N PRO A 218 -3.26 12.91 -5.06
CA PRO A 218 -4.60 13.00 -4.50
C PRO A 218 -5.49 13.99 -5.27
N LYS A 219 -4.90 14.99 -5.94
CA LYS A 219 -5.64 15.91 -6.81
C LYS A 219 -6.22 15.21 -8.04
N LEU A 220 -5.48 14.26 -8.61
CA LEU A 220 -5.99 13.48 -9.75
C LEU A 220 -7.16 12.60 -9.33
N ASP A 221 -7.13 12.00 -8.14
CA ASP A 221 -8.27 11.21 -7.65
C ASP A 221 -9.49 12.11 -7.34
N GLU A 222 -9.28 13.28 -6.73
CA GLU A 222 -10.34 14.26 -6.53
C GLU A 222 -10.96 14.72 -7.85
N GLU A 223 -10.13 15.05 -8.85
CA GLU A 223 -10.58 15.44 -10.19
C GLU A 223 -11.34 14.31 -10.89
N ARG A 224 -10.87 13.07 -10.77
CA ARG A 224 -11.56 11.88 -11.31
C ARG A 224 -12.91 11.66 -10.66
N GLN A 225 -12.98 11.74 -9.33
CA GLN A 225 -14.23 11.59 -8.58
C GLN A 225 -15.22 12.71 -8.93
N GLU A 226 -14.75 13.93 -9.14
CA GLU A 226 -15.59 15.03 -9.56
C GLU A 226 -16.12 14.83 -10.98
N ALA A 227 -15.26 14.43 -11.93
CA ALA A 227 -15.69 14.12 -13.29
C ALA A 227 -16.75 12.99 -13.33
N LEU A 228 -16.57 11.93 -12.53
CA LEU A 228 -17.55 10.85 -12.39
C LEU A 228 -18.87 11.33 -11.78
N ARG A 229 -18.84 12.24 -10.80
CA ARG A 229 -20.05 12.85 -10.23
C ARG A 229 -20.79 13.70 -11.25
N GLN A 230 -20.07 14.51 -12.01
CA GLN A 230 -20.63 15.34 -13.08
C GLN A 230 -21.23 14.48 -14.20
N ALA A 231 -20.55 13.43 -14.62
CA ALA A 231 -21.07 12.48 -15.60
C ALA A 231 -22.40 11.87 -15.16
N LYS A 232 -22.51 11.39 -13.93
CA LYS A 232 -23.74 10.86 -13.36
C LYS A 232 -24.86 11.90 -13.22
N TYR A 233 -24.50 13.12 -12.87
CA TYR A 233 -25.44 14.23 -12.77
C TYR A 233 -26.07 14.53 -14.13
N PHE A 234 -25.27 14.70 -15.19
CA PHE A 234 -25.76 14.97 -16.54
C PHE A 234 -26.54 13.77 -17.12
N ASP A 235 -26.13 12.54 -16.84
CA ASP A 235 -26.91 11.35 -17.23
C ASP A 235 -28.28 11.34 -16.56
N SER A 236 -28.37 11.68 -15.28
CA SER A 236 -29.63 11.81 -14.56
C SER A 236 -30.54 12.89 -15.17
N LEU A 237 -29.98 14.06 -15.50
CA LEU A 237 -30.73 15.13 -16.18
C LEU A 237 -31.24 14.68 -17.55
N SER A 238 -30.42 13.98 -18.34
CA SER A 238 -30.83 13.42 -19.64
C SER A 238 -31.99 12.42 -19.51
N ARG A 239 -31.98 11.58 -18.46
CA ARG A 239 -33.07 10.66 -18.17
C ARG A 239 -34.35 11.38 -17.77
N HIS A 240 -34.29 12.41 -16.93
CA HIS A 240 -35.46 13.22 -16.57
C HIS A 240 -36.07 13.90 -17.80
N ARG A 241 -35.25 14.49 -18.70
CA ARG A 241 -35.75 15.04 -19.94
C ARG A 241 -36.44 13.99 -20.83
N SER A 242 -35.94 12.76 -20.82
CA SER A 242 -36.58 11.63 -21.52
C SER A 242 -37.95 11.27 -20.93
N GLU A 243 -38.11 11.36 -19.61
CA GLU A 243 -39.40 11.15 -18.93
C GLU A 243 -40.38 12.26 -19.22
N ASP A 244 -39.94 13.53 -19.18
CA ASP A 244 -40.75 14.70 -19.53
C ASP A 244 -41.27 14.60 -20.99
N MET A 245 -40.41 14.23 -21.92
CA MET A 245 -40.77 14.00 -23.31
C MET A 245 -41.80 12.86 -23.48
N ARG A 246 -41.67 11.76 -22.70
CA ARG A 246 -42.67 10.68 -22.74
C ARG A 246 -44.03 11.14 -22.22
N ALA A 247 -44.05 12.01 -21.21
CA ALA A 247 -45.29 12.56 -20.68
C ALA A 247 -45.97 13.45 -21.73
N ILE A 248 -45.25 14.33 -22.37
CA ILE A 248 -45.78 15.19 -23.45
C ILE A 248 -46.26 14.35 -24.65
N LYS A 249 -45.50 13.32 -25.03
CA LYS A 249 -45.87 12.40 -26.11
C LYS A 249 -47.18 11.70 -25.82
N LYS A 250 -47.43 11.23 -24.60
CA LYS A 250 -48.70 10.61 -24.21
C LYS A 250 -49.89 11.61 -24.35
N VAL A 251 -49.66 12.89 -24.10
CA VAL A 251 -50.71 13.90 -24.28
C VAL A 251 -50.96 14.12 -25.79
N LEU A 252 -49.92 14.22 -26.61
CA LEU A 252 -50.05 14.35 -28.06
C LEU A 252 -50.73 13.15 -28.71
N ASP A 253 -50.38 11.92 -28.29
CA ASP A 253 -51.00 10.68 -28.79
C ASP A 253 -52.50 10.65 -28.48
N LYS A 254 -52.94 11.10 -27.30
CA LYS A 254 -54.39 11.26 -26.98
C LYS A 254 -55.10 12.30 -27.81
N ILE A 255 -54.40 13.41 -28.15
CA ILE A 255 -54.94 14.46 -29.04
C ILE A 255 -55.06 13.94 -30.47
N ASP A 256 -54.09 13.14 -30.93
CA ASP A 256 -54.09 12.53 -32.27
C ASP A 256 -55.15 11.41 -32.39
N GLU A 257 -55.40 10.63 -31.35
CA GLU A 257 -56.47 9.63 -31.30
C GLU A 257 -57.86 10.31 -31.44
N ALA A 258 -58.05 11.44 -30.76
CA ALA A 258 -59.27 12.23 -30.85
C ALA A 258 -59.45 12.90 -32.25
N LYS A 259 -58.39 13.11 -33.02
CA LYS A 259 -58.41 13.69 -34.39
C LYS A 259 -58.55 12.67 -35.51
N LYS A 260 -58.21 11.39 -35.27
CA LYS A 260 -58.26 10.30 -36.27
C LYS A 260 -59.68 9.92 -36.71
N GLU A 261 -60.75 10.43 -36.04
CA GLU A 261 -62.12 10.21 -36.44
C GLU A 261 -62.59 11.08 -37.62
N LYS A 262 -61.79 11.98 -38.20
CA LYS A 262 -62.20 12.82 -39.38
C LYS A 262 -61.08 13.06 -40.38
N HIS A 263 -61.21 12.46 -41.55
CA HIS A 263 -60.72 12.77 -42.92
C HIS A 263 -59.41 12.22 -43.48
N SER A 264 -59.62 11.66 -44.71
CA SER A 264 -58.65 11.05 -45.63
C SER A 264 -58.19 12.00 -46.76
N ASN A 265 -57.05 11.79 -47.27
CA ASN A 265 -56.53 11.47 -48.62
C ASN A 265 -55.26 12.24 -49.08
N ASP A 266 -54.29 11.46 -49.54
CA ASP A 266 -53.14 11.76 -50.43
C ASP A 266 -51.76 12.16 -49.85
N ILE A 267 -51.60 12.71 -48.72
CA ILE A 267 -50.29 12.75 -48.01
C ILE A 267 -49.98 11.44 -47.25
N PRO A 268 -50.98 10.53 -47.07
CA PRO A 268 -50.78 9.28 -46.32
C PRO A 268 -49.74 8.34 -46.87
N LEU A 269 -49.56 8.28 -48.20
CA LEU A 269 -48.59 7.34 -48.83
C LEU A 269 -47.15 7.67 -48.47
N ARG A 270 -46.76 8.94 -48.52
CA ARG A 270 -45.40 9.40 -48.20
C ARG A 270 -45.09 9.29 -46.69
N ILE A 271 -46.09 9.49 -45.86
CA ILE A 271 -46.00 9.30 -44.43
C ILE A 271 -45.87 7.80 -44.08
N ILE A 272 -46.58 6.94 -44.82
CA ILE A 272 -46.48 5.47 -44.68
C ILE A 272 -45.09 4.98 -45.08
N GLU A 273 -44.57 5.40 -46.24
CA GLU A 273 -43.22 5.05 -46.69
C GLU A 273 -42.11 5.50 -45.70
N LEU A 274 -42.25 6.71 -45.13
CA LEU A 274 -41.30 7.17 -44.13
C LEU A 274 -41.41 6.40 -42.79
N LYS A 275 -42.64 6.05 -42.40
CA LYS A 275 -42.86 5.21 -41.21
C LYS A 275 -42.30 3.78 -41.38
N GLU A 276 -42.43 3.22 -42.61
CA GLU A 276 -41.79 1.93 -42.94
C GLU A 276 -40.28 2.03 -42.87
N LYS A 277 -39.65 3.04 -43.47
CA LYS A 277 -38.20 3.28 -43.41
C LYS A 277 -37.71 3.51 -41.97
N ILE A 278 -38.48 4.24 -41.13
CA ILE A 278 -38.15 4.44 -39.73
C ILE A 278 -38.29 3.13 -38.96
N SER A 279 -39.31 2.31 -39.28
CA SER A 279 -39.49 1.00 -38.68
C SER A 279 -38.32 0.04 -38.97
N GLU A 280 -37.92 -0.04 -40.25
CA GLU A 280 -36.79 -0.85 -40.70
C GLU A 280 -35.48 -0.38 -40.07
N ALA A 281 -35.21 0.93 -40.11
CA ALA A 281 -34.02 1.52 -39.53
C ALA A 281 -33.95 1.35 -37.99
N SER A 282 -35.10 1.44 -37.33
CA SER A 282 -35.22 1.20 -35.90
C SER A 282 -35.06 -0.29 -35.52
N ALA A 283 -35.54 -1.20 -36.37
CA ALA A 283 -35.32 -2.64 -36.22
C ALA A 283 -33.82 -2.96 -36.36
N PHE A 284 -33.12 -2.33 -37.31
CA PHE A 284 -31.68 -2.49 -37.47
C PHE A 284 -30.91 -1.94 -36.27
N LEU A 285 -31.29 -0.81 -35.69
CA LEU A 285 -30.71 -0.29 -34.44
C LEU A 285 -30.88 -1.28 -33.29
N LYS A 286 -32.05 -1.90 -33.17
CA LYS A 286 -32.27 -2.93 -32.15
C LYS A 286 -31.38 -4.17 -32.35
N GLN A 287 -31.15 -4.52 -33.61
CA GLN A 287 -30.26 -5.61 -33.97
C GLN A 287 -28.80 -5.28 -33.57
N LEU A 288 -28.31 -4.10 -33.94
CA LEU A 288 -26.97 -3.63 -33.57
C LEU A 288 -26.80 -3.62 -32.02
N GLN A 289 -27.81 -3.13 -31.32
CA GLN A 289 -27.78 -3.12 -29.85
C GLN A 289 -27.74 -4.52 -29.26
N LYS A 290 -28.43 -5.49 -29.87
CA LYS A 290 -28.37 -6.88 -29.46
C LYS A 290 -26.99 -7.49 -29.69
N GLU A 291 -26.42 -7.25 -30.89
CA GLU A 291 -25.07 -7.73 -31.24
C GLU A 291 -24.01 -7.13 -30.33
N GLN A 292 -24.10 -5.85 -29.98
CA GLN A 292 -23.23 -5.21 -28.99
C GLN A 292 -23.31 -5.89 -27.63
N LYS A 293 -24.51 -6.15 -27.15
CA LYS A 293 -24.71 -6.85 -25.88
C LYS A 293 -24.12 -8.26 -25.89
N GLU A 294 -24.27 -8.99 -27.00
CA GLU A 294 -23.69 -10.34 -27.16
C GLU A 294 -22.15 -10.28 -27.15
N ARG A 295 -21.54 -9.27 -27.84
CA ARG A 295 -20.09 -9.06 -27.84
C ARG A 295 -19.55 -8.72 -26.44
N THR A 296 -20.23 -7.84 -25.72
CA THR A 296 -19.85 -7.48 -24.33
C THR A 296 -19.95 -8.70 -23.42
N SER A 297 -21.02 -9.47 -23.50
CA SER A 297 -21.16 -10.72 -22.72
C SER A 297 -20.09 -11.77 -23.08
N ARG A 298 -19.63 -11.79 -24.36
CA ARG A 298 -18.53 -12.67 -24.77
C ARG A 298 -17.19 -12.22 -24.16
N ILE A 299 -16.92 -10.91 -24.07
CA ILE A 299 -15.74 -10.37 -23.38
C ILE A 299 -15.76 -10.81 -21.91
N GLU A 300 -16.87 -10.61 -21.19
CA GLU A 300 -17.00 -11.02 -19.78
C GLU A 300 -16.75 -12.53 -19.60
N THR A 301 -17.23 -13.34 -20.54
CA THR A 301 -16.98 -14.80 -20.51
C THR A 301 -15.51 -15.12 -20.69
N LEU A 302 -14.82 -14.45 -21.65
CA LEU A 302 -13.40 -14.65 -21.90
C LEU A 302 -12.53 -14.15 -20.74
N GLU A 303 -12.90 -13.05 -20.11
CA GLU A 303 -12.23 -12.55 -18.89
C GLU A 303 -12.34 -13.56 -17.74
N ASN A 304 -13.51 -14.16 -17.56
CA ASN A 304 -13.68 -15.24 -16.56
C ASN A 304 -12.84 -16.49 -16.91
N GLU A 305 -12.74 -16.87 -18.19
CA GLU A 305 -11.87 -17.95 -18.63
C GLU A 305 -10.38 -17.64 -18.34
N ILE A 306 -9.95 -16.39 -18.57
CA ILE A 306 -8.58 -15.92 -18.25
C ILE A 306 -8.33 -15.96 -16.75
N ASN A 307 -9.28 -15.53 -15.93
CA ASN A 307 -9.17 -15.55 -14.47
C ASN A 307 -9.03 -16.97 -13.94
N LEU A 308 -9.82 -17.92 -14.46
CA LEU A 308 -9.71 -19.33 -14.12
C LEU A 308 -8.37 -19.93 -14.57
N ALA A 309 -7.90 -19.58 -15.76
CA ALA A 309 -6.60 -20.03 -16.27
C ALA A 309 -5.46 -19.44 -15.45
N SER A 310 -5.55 -18.16 -15.04
CA SER A 310 -4.58 -17.49 -14.18
C SER A 310 -4.48 -18.15 -12.80
N SER A 311 -5.60 -18.54 -12.23
CA SER A 311 -5.62 -19.31 -10.97
C SER A 311 -4.92 -20.65 -11.11
N ARG A 312 -5.07 -21.33 -12.26
CA ARG A 312 -4.35 -22.57 -12.57
C ARG A 312 -2.85 -22.34 -12.76
N VAL A 313 -2.45 -21.21 -13.33
CA VAL A 313 -1.02 -20.82 -13.42
C VAL A 313 -0.43 -20.75 -12.03
N VAL A 314 -1.07 -20.03 -11.10
CA VAL A 314 -0.60 -19.90 -9.72
C VAL A 314 -0.46 -21.25 -9.02
N GLU A 315 -1.46 -22.14 -9.18
CA GLU A 315 -1.39 -23.49 -8.60
C GLU A 315 -0.25 -24.32 -9.21
N THR A 316 -0.07 -24.21 -10.52
CA THR A 316 0.97 -24.95 -11.25
C THR A 316 2.36 -24.41 -10.90
N GLU A 317 2.53 -23.10 -10.71
CA GLU A 317 3.76 -22.48 -10.22
C GLU A 317 4.09 -22.94 -8.80
N ARG A 318 3.10 -23.04 -7.90
CA ARG A 318 3.30 -23.64 -6.57
C ARG A 318 3.79 -25.08 -6.64
N LYS A 319 3.19 -25.88 -7.51
CA LYS A 319 3.64 -27.27 -7.73
C LYS A 319 5.06 -27.32 -8.24
N LYS A 320 5.40 -26.43 -9.19
CA LYS A 320 6.76 -26.30 -9.75
C LYS A 320 7.76 -25.94 -8.66
N ALA A 321 7.48 -24.90 -7.84
CA ALA A 321 8.34 -24.46 -6.74
C ALA A 321 8.56 -25.58 -5.70
N LYS A 322 7.50 -26.33 -5.37
CA LYS A 322 7.61 -27.49 -4.46
C LYS A 322 8.51 -28.59 -5.03
N LEU A 323 8.38 -28.90 -6.32
CA LEU A 323 9.24 -29.88 -7.01
C LEU A 323 10.69 -29.40 -7.08
N GLU A 324 10.93 -28.11 -7.31
CA GLU A 324 12.28 -27.52 -7.25
C GLU A 324 12.88 -27.62 -5.85
N SER A 325 12.11 -27.31 -4.82
CA SER A 325 12.54 -27.49 -3.43
C SER A 325 12.85 -28.94 -3.11
N GLN A 326 11.99 -29.88 -3.51
CA GLN A 326 12.23 -31.31 -3.32
C GLN A 326 13.47 -31.80 -4.06
N ARG A 327 13.66 -31.39 -5.31
CA ARG A 327 14.85 -31.69 -6.10
C ARG A 327 16.10 -31.12 -5.44
N ASN A 328 16.05 -29.90 -4.98
CA ASN A 328 17.16 -29.26 -4.28
C ASN A 328 17.45 -29.96 -2.93
N SER A 329 16.43 -30.36 -2.16
CA SER A 329 16.59 -31.12 -0.92
C SER A 329 17.28 -32.47 -1.14
N GLN A 330 16.88 -33.19 -2.19
CA GLN A 330 17.54 -34.46 -2.55
C GLN A 330 19.00 -34.27 -2.95
N ILE A 331 19.33 -33.15 -3.62
CA ILE A 331 20.71 -32.79 -3.91
C ILE A 331 21.46 -32.44 -2.61
N TRP A 332 20.78 -31.80 -1.64
CA TRP A 332 21.35 -31.37 -0.35
C TRP A 332 21.64 -32.51 0.61
N GLU A 333 20.89 -33.62 0.53
CA GLU A 333 21.16 -34.82 1.32
C GLU A 333 22.48 -35.51 0.93
N THR A 334 22.99 -35.25 -0.29
CA THR A 334 24.20 -35.87 -0.81
C THR A 334 25.44 -34.97 -0.81
N VAL A 335 25.27 -33.63 -0.91
CA VAL A 335 26.39 -32.70 -0.99
C VAL A 335 26.08 -31.39 -0.27
N HIS A 336 27.14 -30.74 0.29
CA HIS A 336 27.01 -29.44 0.94
C HIS A 336 26.33 -28.40 0.03
N PRO A 337 25.44 -27.52 0.55
CA PRO A 337 24.69 -26.53 -0.23
C PRO A 337 25.52 -25.67 -1.18
N SER A 338 26.71 -25.30 -0.75
CA SER A 338 27.63 -24.49 -1.52
C SER A 338 28.47 -25.31 -2.53
N TYR A 339 28.32 -26.64 -2.57
CA TYR A 339 29.19 -27.50 -3.38
C TYR A 339 29.21 -27.10 -4.85
N TYR A 340 28.04 -26.96 -5.47
CA TYR A 340 27.93 -26.57 -6.89
C TYR A 340 28.37 -25.13 -7.16
N LYS A 341 28.22 -24.24 -6.19
CA LYS A 341 28.73 -22.86 -6.25
C LYS A 341 30.25 -22.88 -6.25
N PHE A 342 30.87 -23.70 -5.41
CA PHE A 342 32.32 -23.88 -5.34
C PHE A 342 32.86 -24.57 -6.58
N GLU A 343 32.24 -25.64 -7.05
CA GLU A 343 32.60 -26.32 -8.27
C GLU A 343 32.57 -25.39 -9.48
N ARG A 344 31.47 -24.62 -9.64
CA ARG A 344 31.32 -23.64 -10.71
C ARG A 344 32.40 -22.55 -10.65
N ASN A 345 32.74 -22.09 -9.46
CA ASN A 345 33.81 -21.09 -9.29
C ASN A 345 35.18 -21.66 -9.62
N ILE A 346 35.45 -22.90 -9.27
CA ILE A 346 36.68 -23.62 -9.66
C ILE A 346 36.75 -23.74 -11.18
N ARG A 347 35.68 -24.18 -11.85
CA ARG A 347 35.63 -24.36 -13.32
C ARG A 347 35.78 -23.03 -14.08
N LEU A 348 35.08 -21.98 -13.67
CA LEU A 348 35.01 -20.73 -14.41
C LEU A 348 36.17 -19.77 -14.09
N ASN A 349 36.56 -19.70 -12.83
CA ASN A 349 37.49 -18.68 -12.34
C ASN A 349 38.84 -19.29 -11.94
N HIS A 350 38.96 -20.63 -11.92
CA HIS A 350 40.15 -21.36 -11.46
C HIS A 350 40.60 -20.97 -10.04
N ILE A 351 39.65 -20.64 -9.16
CA ILE A 351 39.90 -20.17 -7.79
C ILE A 351 39.51 -21.22 -6.78
N CYS A 352 40.38 -21.49 -5.82
CA CYS A 352 40.08 -22.40 -4.72
C CYS A 352 39.05 -21.73 -3.79
N PRO A 353 37.89 -22.36 -3.50
CA PRO A 353 36.81 -21.75 -2.69
C PRO A 353 37.13 -21.66 -1.19
N LEU A 354 38.19 -22.37 -0.72
CA LEU A 354 38.60 -22.38 0.67
C LEU A 354 39.65 -21.31 1.01
N CYS A 355 40.59 -21.04 0.08
CA CYS A 355 41.69 -20.09 0.33
C CYS A 355 41.72 -18.92 -0.63
N ASN A 356 40.79 -18.85 -1.55
CA ASN A 356 40.63 -17.81 -2.57
C ASN A 356 41.87 -17.56 -3.48
N LYS A 357 42.75 -18.57 -3.61
CA LYS A 357 43.95 -18.49 -4.45
C LYS A 357 43.72 -19.21 -5.78
N PRO A 358 44.33 -18.76 -6.89
CA PRO A 358 44.27 -19.47 -8.16
C PRO A 358 44.82 -20.86 -8.04
N SER A 359 44.11 -21.87 -8.61
CA SER A 359 44.49 -23.29 -8.61
C SER A 359 44.03 -24.01 -9.87
N GLU A 360 44.92 -24.07 -10.86
CA GLU A 360 44.68 -24.79 -12.11
C GLU A 360 44.60 -26.32 -11.89
N SER A 361 45.30 -26.83 -10.86
CA SER A 361 45.26 -28.25 -10.52
C SER A 361 43.87 -28.69 -10.02
N LEU A 362 43.15 -27.85 -9.29
CA LEU A 362 41.78 -28.07 -8.85
C LEU A 362 40.79 -28.00 -10.02
N ALA A 363 40.98 -27.08 -10.96
CA ALA A 363 40.14 -26.97 -12.15
C ALA A 363 40.30 -28.19 -13.06
N SER A 364 41.54 -28.58 -13.33
CA SER A 364 41.84 -29.81 -14.10
C SER A 364 41.30 -31.07 -13.43
N LYS A 365 41.26 -31.13 -12.09
CA LYS A 365 40.71 -32.29 -11.34
C LYS A 365 39.20 -32.34 -11.50
N VAL A 366 38.50 -31.20 -11.38
CA VAL A 366 37.02 -31.15 -11.56
C VAL A 366 36.63 -31.51 -12.98
N ASP A 367 37.38 -31.08 -13.98
CA ASP A 367 37.10 -31.37 -15.38
C ASP A 367 37.39 -32.84 -15.76
N SER A 368 38.44 -33.44 -15.19
CA SER A 368 38.81 -34.84 -15.46
C SER A 368 37.92 -35.85 -14.76
N LYS A 369 37.31 -35.49 -13.61
CA LYS A 369 36.45 -36.37 -12.80
C LYS A 369 35.18 -35.64 -12.34
N PRO A 370 34.25 -35.33 -13.25
CA PRO A 370 33.07 -34.51 -12.92
C PRO A 370 32.08 -35.19 -11.96
N ASP A 371 32.17 -36.48 -11.79
CA ASP A 371 31.29 -37.28 -10.94
C ASP A 371 31.89 -37.57 -9.53
N ASN A 372 33.06 -36.99 -9.25
CA ASN A 372 33.72 -37.17 -7.97
C ASN A 372 33.81 -35.84 -7.20
N CYS A 373 33.80 -35.91 -5.88
CA CYS A 373 34.00 -34.73 -5.03
C CYS A 373 35.36 -34.10 -5.29
N PHE A 374 35.41 -32.80 -5.59
CA PHE A 374 36.65 -32.08 -5.88
C PHE A 374 37.63 -32.01 -4.69
N LEU A 375 37.14 -32.22 -3.46
CA LEU A 375 37.97 -32.23 -2.27
C LEU A 375 38.56 -33.59 -1.97
N CYS A 376 37.71 -34.62 -1.82
CA CYS A 376 38.12 -35.94 -1.33
C CYS A 376 38.18 -37.03 -2.38
N ASP A 377 37.83 -36.72 -3.64
CA ASP A 377 37.82 -37.65 -4.79
C ASP A 377 36.83 -38.82 -4.65
N SER A 378 35.97 -38.81 -3.63
CA SER A 378 34.92 -39.81 -3.47
C SER A 378 33.85 -39.68 -4.54
N PRO A 379 33.32 -40.77 -5.10
CA PRO A 379 32.25 -40.73 -6.08
C PRO A 379 31.00 -40.08 -5.45
N LEU A 380 30.38 -39.17 -6.16
CA LEU A 380 29.11 -38.55 -5.78
C LEU A 380 27.97 -39.50 -6.15
N GLU A 381 27.15 -39.90 -5.18
CA GLU A 381 25.99 -40.74 -5.43
C GLU A 381 24.99 -40.02 -6.33
N LYS A 382 24.80 -40.54 -7.54
CA LYS A 382 23.74 -40.12 -8.47
C LYS A 382 22.44 -40.80 -8.04
N HIS A 383 21.64 -40.17 -7.18
CA HIS A 383 20.26 -40.62 -7.04
C HIS A 383 19.50 -40.39 -8.36
N SER A 384 18.63 -41.32 -8.72
CA SER A 384 17.80 -41.28 -9.93
C SER A 384 16.84 -40.10 -9.88
N ALA A 385 17.34 -38.94 -10.23
CA ALA A 385 16.55 -37.69 -10.36
C ALA A 385 15.62 -37.71 -11.58
N ASP A 386 15.57 -38.84 -12.31
CA ASP A 386 14.87 -38.94 -13.60
C ASP A 386 13.34 -38.76 -13.44
N GLU A 387 12.76 -39.32 -12.39
CA GLU A 387 11.31 -39.26 -12.15
C GLU A 387 10.85 -37.83 -11.77
N LEU A 388 11.53 -37.18 -10.84
CA LEU A 388 11.24 -35.79 -10.46
C LEU A 388 11.57 -34.79 -11.57
N THR A 389 12.61 -35.06 -12.36
CA THR A 389 12.97 -34.25 -13.53
C THR A 389 11.91 -34.36 -14.63
N GLN A 390 11.32 -35.55 -14.82
CA GLN A 390 10.24 -35.71 -15.79
C GLN A 390 8.96 -35.00 -15.32
N ILE A 391 8.57 -35.15 -14.05
CA ILE A 391 7.41 -34.44 -13.45
C ILE A 391 7.60 -32.93 -13.57
N TYR A 392 8.81 -32.44 -13.33
CA TYR A 392 9.12 -31.00 -13.44
C TYR A 392 8.95 -30.49 -14.89
N LYS A 393 9.43 -31.27 -15.89
CA LYS A 393 9.25 -30.95 -17.31
C LYS A 393 7.77 -30.91 -17.69
N ASP A 394 6.97 -31.86 -17.19
CA ASP A 394 5.54 -31.93 -17.46
C ASP A 394 4.77 -30.74 -16.84
N VAL A 395 5.14 -30.35 -15.62
CA VAL A 395 4.60 -29.14 -14.95
C VAL A 395 4.99 -27.88 -15.71
N GLN A 396 6.23 -27.78 -16.17
CA GLN A 396 6.70 -26.64 -17.00
C GLN A 396 5.97 -26.58 -18.35
N ALA A 397 5.74 -27.72 -19.00
CA ALA A 397 4.98 -27.79 -20.24
C ALA A 397 3.50 -27.34 -20.02
N THR A 398 2.90 -27.78 -18.93
CA THR A 398 1.56 -27.38 -18.54
C THR A 398 1.47 -25.87 -18.29
N LEU A 399 2.47 -25.29 -17.62
CA LEU A 399 2.56 -23.86 -17.37
C LEU A 399 2.63 -23.07 -18.68
N ASN A 400 3.53 -23.47 -19.58
CA ASN A 400 3.69 -22.83 -20.89
C ASN A 400 2.42 -22.93 -21.74
N SER A 401 1.72 -24.07 -21.73
CA SER A 401 0.47 -24.25 -22.46
C SER A 401 -0.64 -23.36 -21.89
N THR A 402 -0.68 -23.17 -20.57
CA THR A 402 -1.67 -22.29 -19.90
C THR A 402 -1.40 -20.82 -20.22
N TYR A 403 -0.13 -20.38 -20.24
CA TYR A 403 0.22 -19.02 -20.67
C TYR A 403 -0.15 -18.75 -22.13
N ASN A 404 0.09 -19.73 -23.03
CA ASN A 404 -0.31 -19.61 -24.43
C ASN A 404 -1.83 -19.49 -24.54
N TYR A 405 -2.59 -20.28 -23.81
CA TYR A 405 -4.05 -20.18 -23.76
C TYR A 405 -4.53 -18.81 -23.30
N ILE A 406 -3.94 -18.27 -22.22
CA ILE A 406 -4.27 -16.90 -21.74
C ILE A 406 -3.99 -15.86 -22.82
N ASN A 407 -2.86 -15.95 -23.52
CA ASN A 407 -2.49 -15.02 -24.57
C ASN A 407 -3.44 -15.11 -25.78
N GLU A 408 -3.84 -16.32 -26.18
CA GLU A 408 -4.84 -16.52 -27.23
C GLU A 408 -6.18 -15.86 -26.86
N LYS A 409 -6.64 -16.03 -25.61
CA LYS A 409 -7.88 -15.42 -25.12
C LYS A 409 -7.79 -13.90 -25.06
N LYS A 410 -6.67 -13.33 -24.65
CA LYS A 410 -6.41 -11.89 -24.70
C LYS A 410 -6.44 -11.35 -26.13
N CYS A 411 -5.88 -12.06 -27.08
CA CYS A 411 -5.97 -11.70 -28.50
C CYS A 411 -7.41 -11.74 -29.02
N GLU A 412 -8.22 -12.71 -28.57
CA GLU A 412 -9.64 -12.81 -28.92
C GLU A 412 -10.43 -11.61 -28.34
N ILE A 413 -10.18 -11.21 -27.08
CA ILE A 413 -10.77 -10.01 -26.46
C ILE A 413 -10.43 -8.77 -27.29
N ASN A 414 -9.17 -8.53 -27.58
CA ASN A 414 -8.73 -7.36 -28.36
C ASN A 414 -9.42 -7.28 -29.74
N ARG A 415 -9.68 -8.45 -30.36
CA ARG A 415 -10.42 -8.51 -31.63
C ARG A 415 -11.89 -8.09 -31.43
N ILE A 416 -12.55 -8.65 -30.41
CA ILE A 416 -13.95 -8.34 -30.12
C ILE A 416 -14.11 -6.86 -29.69
N GLU A 417 -13.19 -6.31 -28.93
CA GLU A 417 -13.18 -4.89 -28.58
C GLU A 417 -13.07 -3.98 -29.80
N LYS A 418 -12.33 -4.39 -30.83
CA LYS A 418 -12.29 -3.68 -32.09
C LYS A 418 -13.63 -3.75 -32.80
N GLU A 419 -14.27 -4.92 -32.84
CA GLU A 419 -15.60 -5.10 -33.41
C GLU A 419 -16.67 -4.32 -32.65
N VAL A 420 -16.53 -4.17 -31.33
CA VAL A 420 -17.41 -3.32 -30.49
C VAL A 420 -17.26 -1.87 -30.92
N ARG A 421 -16.04 -1.35 -31.05
CA ARG A 421 -15.79 0.05 -31.51
C ARG A 421 -16.34 0.31 -32.91
N GLU A 422 -16.20 -0.63 -33.85
CA GLU A 422 -16.76 -0.53 -35.20
C GLU A 422 -18.30 -0.56 -35.15
N GLY A 423 -18.88 -1.41 -34.31
CA GLY A 423 -20.32 -1.47 -34.08
C GLY A 423 -20.90 -0.21 -33.43
N ASP A 424 -20.17 0.43 -32.49
CA ASP A 424 -20.56 1.71 -31.90
C ASP A 424 -20.64 2.82 -32.96
N ALA A 425 -19.65 2.89 -33.86
CA ALA A 425 -19.67 3.84 -34.96
C ALA A 425 -20.83 3.60 -35.91
N GLN A 426 -21.18 2.34 -36.21
CA GLN A 426 -22.35 2.00 -37.04
C GLN A 426 -23.66 2.35 -36.34
N PHE A 427 -23.75 2.09 -35.04
CA PHE A 427 -24.91 2.43 -34.20
C PHE A 427 -25.14 3.94 -34.19
N GLU A 428 -24.07 4.72 -34.02
CA GLU A 428 -24.15 6.19 -34.05
C GLU A 428 -24.60 6.71 -35.40
N ALA A 429 -23.99 6.23 -36.51
CA ALA A 429 -24.38 6.61 -37.86
C ALA A 429 -25.86 6.27 -38.14
N GLN A 430 -26.32 5.10 -37.77
CA GLN A 430 -27.71 4.67 -37.94
C GLN A 430 -28.66 5.44 -37.04
N SER A 431 -28.26 5.82 -35.83
CA SER A 431 -29.01 6.70 -34.94
C SER A 431 -29.26 8.08 -35.57
N VAL A 432 -28.22 8.64 -36.19
CA VAL A 432 -28.33 9.91 -36.94
C VAL A 432 -29.29 9.75 -38.12
N TYR A 433 -29.21 8.64 -38.87
CA TYR A 433 -30.10 8.37 -39.98
C TYR A 433 -31.58 8.29 -39.56
N VAL A 434 -31.88 7.53 -38.49
CA VAL A 434 -33.22 7.45 -37.89
C VAL A 434 -33.73 8.82 -37.43
N ARG A 435 -32.85 9.64 -36.87
CA ARG A 435 -33.15 11.01 -36.45
C ARG A 435 -33.54 11.90 -37.64
N ASN A 436 -32.79 11.81 -38.74
CA ASN A 436 -33.08 12.59 -39.96
C ASN A 436 -34.40 12.15 -40.59
N LEU A 437 -34.72 10.84 -40.64
CA LEU A 437 -36.02 10.33 -41.12
C LEU A 437 -37.18 10.81 -40.25
N ASN A 438 -37.00 10.82 -38.92
CA ASN A 438 -37.99 11.34 -37.99
C ASN A 438 -38.22 12.86 -38.17
N SER A 439 -37.16 13.62 -38.47
CA SER A 439 -37.27 15.05 -38.78
C SER A 439 -38.08 15.27 -40.08
N ALA A 440 -37.78 14.53 -41.16
CA ALA A 440 -38.50 14.60 -42.42
C ALA A 440 -39.97 14.17 -42.26
N LEU A 441 -40.26 13.16 -41.43
CA LEU A 441 -41.63 12.76 -41.10
C LEU A 441 -42.39 13.86 -40.36
N ARG A 442 -41.73 14.57 -39.43
CA ARG A 442 -42.32 15.70 -38.70
C ARG A 442 -42.63 16.87 -39.64
N GLU A 443 -41.71 17.20 -40.59
CA GLU A 443 -41.93 18.25 -41.59
C GLU A 443 -43.15 17.94 -42.48
N LEU A 444 -43.31 16.69 -42.93
CA LEU A 444 -44.49 16.26 -43.72
C LEU A 444 -45.75 16.21 -42.90
N GLN A 445 -45.70 15.80 -41.63
CA GLN A 445 -46.83 15.83 -40.70
C GLN A 445 -47.26 17.29 -40.41
N PHE A 446 -46.28 18.20 -40.28
CA PHE A 446 -46.53 19.63 -40.11
C PHE A 446 -47.17 20.25 -41.34
N ALA A 447 -46.67 19.95 -42.56
CA ALA A 447 -47.28 20.39 -43.83
C ALA A 447 -48.73 19.89 -43.99
N ASN A 448 -49.02 18.65 -43.50
CA ASN A 448 -50.37 18.09 -43.49
C ASN A 448 -51.31 18.75 -42.48
N SER A 449 -50.76 19.35 -41.42
CA SER A 449 -51.53 20.02 -40.38
C SER A 449 -51.94 21.46 -40.68
N GLN A 450 -51.39 22.10 -41.73
CA GLN A 450 -51.71 23.47 -42.10
C GLN A 450 -53.09 23.67 -42.70
N GLU A 451 -53.84 22.60 -43.05
CA GLU A 451 -55.22 22.69 -43.60
C GLU A 451 -56.32 22.68 -42.55
N ILE A 452 -56.01 22.74 -41.24
CA ILE A 452 -57.04 22.71 -40.18
C ILE A 452 -56.92 24.01 -39.35
N PRO A 453 -57.97 24.85 -39.24
CA PRO A 453 -57.95 26.06 -38.43
C PRO A 453 -58.15 25.75 -36.93
N ASN A 454 -57.19 25.15 -36.31
CA ASN A 454 -57.03 25.03 -34.86
C ASN A 454 -55.61 24.53 -34.46
N GLY A 455 -54.59 24.90 -35.26
CA GLY A 455 -53.18 24.52 -35.02
C GLY A 455 -52.51 25.20 -33.81
N GLY A 456 -53.17 26.16 -33.16
CA GLY A 456 -52.58 26.96 -32.08
C GLY A 456 -52.41 26.22 -30.75
N GLU A 457 -53.10 25.09 -30.54
CA GLU A 457 -53.05 24.38 -29.22
C GLU A 457 -51.96 23.29 -29.15
N ILE A 458 -51.46 22.80 -30.28
CA ILE A 458 -50.45 21.74 -30.35
C ILE A 458 -49.02 22.27 -30.44
N GLN A 459 -48.85 23.42 -31.10
CA GLN A 459 -47.54 24.02 -31.33
C GLN A 459 -46.69 24.22 -30.06
N PRO A 460 -47.25 24.70 -28.94
CA PRO A 460 -46.48 24.81 -27.69
C PRO A 460 -45.92 23.48 -27.18
N PHE A 461 -46.63 22.36 -27.38
CA PHE A 461 -46.17 21.03 -26.98
C PHE A 461 -45.05 20.52 -27.90
N LEU A 462 -45.08 20.84 -29.20
CA LEU A 462 -44.04 20.49 -30.14
C LEU A 462 -42.76 21.31 -29.88
N ASP A 463 -42.89 22.62 -29.65
CA ASP A 463 -41.78 23.49 -29.28
C ASP A 463 -41.12 23.06 -27.98
N GLU A 464 -41.89 22.67 -26.98
CA GLU A 464 -41.39 22.14 -25.71
C GLU A 464 -40.68 20.79 -25.89
N MET A 465 -41.21 19.90 -26.74
CA MET A 465 -40.55 18.64 -27.07
C MET A 465 -39.19 18.86 -27.75
N GLU A 466 -39.10 19.81 -28.69
CA GLU A 466 -37.83 20.15 -29.35
C GLU A 466 -36.83 20.74 -28.34
N ARG A 467 -37.30 21.58 -27.42
CA ARG A 467 -36.46 22.14 -26.34
C ARG A 467 -35.91 21.03 -25.46
N LEU A 468 -36.78 20.13 -24.96
CA LEU A 468 -36.42 19.02 -24.13
C LEU A 468 -35.47 18.04 -24.82
N GLN A 469 -35.67 17.83 -26.14
CA GLN A 469 -34.77 16.98 -26.93
C GLN A 469 -33.37 17.60 -27.02
N ARG A 470 -33.25 18.90 -27.26
CA ARG A 470 -31.95 19.60 -27.27
C ARG A 470 -31.27 19.53 -25.90
N GLU A 471 -32.03 19.86 -24.85
CA GLU A 471 -31.48 19.75 -23.46
C GLU A 471 -31.02 18.35 -23.12
N LYS A 472 -31.74 17.32 -23.56
CA LYS A 472 -31.36 15.91 -23.37
C LYS A 472 -30.04 15.61 -24.09
N GLU A 473 -29.94 16.01 -25.38
CA GLU A 473 -28.75 15.77 -26.20
C GLU A 473 -27.52 16.51 -25.65
N GLU A 474 -27.69 17.76 -25.20
CA GLU A 474 -26.63 18.52 -24.54
C GLU A 474 -26.17 17.86 -23.24
N ASN A 475 -27.10 17.41 -22.41
CA ASN A 475 -26.76 16.72 -21.15
C ASN A 475 -26.08 15.37 -21.42
N GLN A 476 -26.51 14.65 -22.45
CA GLN A 476 -25.88 13.39 -22.84
C GLN A 476 -24.44 13.62 -23.34
N GLN A 477 -24.20 14.65 -24.14
CA GLN A 477 -22.86 15.02 -24.60
C GLN A 477 -21.97 15.43 -23.41
N LYS A 478 -22.49 16.21 -22.46
CA LYS A 478 -21.76 16.59 -21.24
C LYS A 478 -21.42 15.37 -20.39
N SER A 479 -22.35 14.44 -20.24
CA SER A 479 -22.11 13.17 -19.51
C SER A 479 -20.98 12.35 -20.15
N ILE A 480 -20.99 12.21 -21.48
CA ILE A 480 -19.95 11.49 -22.21
C ILE A 480 -18.60 12.23 -22.08
N ALA A 481 -18.59 13.55 -22.20
CA ALA A 481 -17.37 14.36 -22.07
C ALA A 481 -16.71 14.17 -20.68
N GLU A 482 -17.51 14.25 -19.62
CA GLU A 482 -17.00 14.05 -18.26
C GLU A 482 -16.59 12.59 -17.98
N SER A 483 -17.27 11.61 -18.57
CA SER A 483 -16.86 10.20 -18.51
C SER A 483 -15.52 9.97 -19.21
N ASN A 484 -15.32 10.56 -20.39
CA ASN A 484 -14.04 10.50 -21.10
C ASN A 484 -12.92 11.19 -20.32
N ARG A 485 -13.21 12.35 -19.71
CA ARG A 485 -12.27 13.05 -18.84
C ARG A 485 -11.85 12.17 -17.64
N ALA A 486 -12.82 11.50 -16.99
CA ALA A 486 -12.52 10.58 -15.90
C ALA A 486 -11.62 9.40 -16.35
N THR A 487 -11.84 8.90 -17.57
CA THR A 487 -11.03 7.84 -18.18
C THR A 487 -9.61 8.32 -18.48
N GLU A 488 -9.44 9.53 -19.02
CA GLU A 488 -8.12 10.12 -19.25
C GLU A 488 -7.34 10.31 -17.95
N ILE A 489 -8.01 10.80 -16.91
CA ILE A 489 -7.39 10.94 -15.57
C ILE A 489 -6.99 9.57 -15.05
N SER A 490 -7.86 8.54 -15.16
CA SER A 490 -7.53 7.17 -14.75
C SER A 490 -6.29 6.62 -15.48
N ASN A 491 -6.18 6.85 -16.79
CA ASN A 491 -5.01 6.42 -17.56
C ASN A 491 -3.73 7.13 -17.11
N ARG A 492 -3.80 8.42 -16.77
CA ARG A 492 -2.65 9.16 -16.19
C ARG A 492 -2.27 8.61 -14.82
N MET A 493 -3.26 8.32 -13.95
CA MET A 493 -3.02 7.70 -12.65
C MET A 493 -2.31 6.35 -12.79
N VAL A 494 -2.76 5.49 -13.72
CA VAL A 494 -2.11 4.19 -13.98
C VAL A 494 -0.66 4.36 -14.44
N ALA A 495 -0.37 5.33 -15.30
CA ALA A 495 0.98 5.61 -15.76
C ALA A 495 1.88 6.08 -14.60
N GLU A 496 1.41 6.99 -13.74
CA GLU A 496 2.14 7.45 -12.55
C GLU A 496 2.36 6.32 -11.54
N VAL A 497 1.35 5.47 -11.29
CA VAL A 497 1.50 4.28 -10.43
C VAL A 497 2.58 3.36 -10.95
N THR A 498 2.60 3.11 -12.27
CA THR A 498 3.58 2.21 -12.87
C THR A 498 5.02 2.71 -12.66
N GLU A 499 5.26 4.01 -12.84
CA GLU A 499 6.57 4.62 -12.61
C GLU A 499 6.96 4.57 -11.13
N ASN A 500 6.03 4.91 -10.23
CA ASN A 500 6.23 4.86 -8.79
C ASN A 500 6.48 3.43 -8.29
N VAL A 501 5.76 2.44 -8.81
CA VAL A 501 5.95 1.01 -8.50
C VAL A 501 7.34 0.55 -8.91
N LEU A 502 7.79 0.91 -10.11
CA LEU A 502 9.13 0.56 -10.58
C LEU A 502 10.23 1.18 -9.70
N HIS A 503 10.09 2.47 -9.39
CA HIS A 503 11.03 3.17 -8.53
C HIS A 503 11.06 2.56 -7.12
N PHE A 504 9.89 2.30 -6.54
CA PHE A 504 9.75 1.66 -5.24
C PHE A 504 10.37 0.26 -5.20
N SER A 505 10.11 -0.56 -6.24
CA SER A 505 10.69 -1.90 -6.36
C SER A 505 12.23 -1.86 -6.46
N ASN A 506 12.80 -0.89 -7.17
CA ASN A 506 14.25 -0.73 -7.27
C ASN A 506 14.89 -0.36 -5.92
N ILE A 507 14.25 0.54 -5.15
CA ILE A 507 14.73 0.86 -3.78
C ILE A 507 14.65 -0.40 -2.90
N PHE A 508 13.54 -1.13 -2.97
CA PHE A 508 13.38 -2.36 -2.19
C PHE A 508 14.46 -3.39 -2.53
N SER A 509 14.72 -3.62 -3.81
CA SER A 509 15.76 -4.58 -4.24
C SER A 509 17.13 -4.21 -3.69
N SER A 510 17.49 -2.91 -3.62
CA SER A 510 18.77 -2.47 -3.08
C SER A 510 18.96 -2.84 -1.61
N TYR A 511 17.90 -2.82 -0.81
CA TYR A 511 17.94 -3.27 0.59
C TYR A 511 17.82 -4.79 0.71
N ALA A 512 16.82 -5.40 0.06
CA ALA A 512 16.50 -6.81 0.24
C ALA A 512 17.58 -7.77 -0.27
N GLU A 513 18.21 -7.45 -1.41
CA GLU A 513 19.29 -8.27 -1.96
C GLU A 513 20.54 -8.24 -1.09
N GLN A 514 20.83 -7.10 -0.45
CA GLN A 514 21.95 -6.98 0.47
C GLN A 514 21.72 -7.78 1.77
N PHE A 515 20.48 -7.76 2.31
CA PHE A 515 20.11 -8.59 3.44
C PHE A 515 20.16 -10.09 3.13
N LEU A 516 19.52 -10.49 2.03
CA LEU A 516 19.29 -11.89 1.71
C LEU A 516 20.46 -12.55 0.97
N GLY A 517 21.31 -11.75 0.30
CA GLY A 517 22.38 -12.24 -0.57
C GLY A 517 21.87 -12.98 -1.81
N VAL A 518 20.59 -12.81 -2.17
CA VAL A 518 19.94 -13.39 -3.36
C VAL A 518 19.05 -12.34 -4.02
N GLU A 519 18.78 -12.52 -5.33
CA GLU A 519 17.88 -11.62 -6.07
C GLU A 519 16.50 -11.56 -5.38
N CYS A 520 16.06 -10.33 -5.07
CA CYS A 520 14.80 -10.07 -4.42
C CYS A 520 14.18 -8.79 -4.98
N LYS A 521 12.99 -8.90 -5.56
CA LYS A 521 12.24 -7.82 -6.19
C LYS A 521 10.82 -7.75 -5.64
N LEU A 522 10.12 -6.66 -5.94
CA LEU A 522 8.68 -6.58 -5.70
C LEU A 522 7.90 -6.75 -7.01
N THR A 523 6.79 -7.44 -6.94
CA THR A 523 5.74 -7.41 -7.95
C THR A 523 4.51 -6.71 -7.37
N TYR A 524 3.84 -5.87 -8.18
CA TYR A 524 2.62 -5.17 -7.80
C TYR A 524 1.46 -5.76 -8.59
N THR A 525 0.60 -6.51 -7.92
CA THR A 525 -0.46 -7.28 -8.57
C THR A 525 -1.54 -7.69 -7.59
N LYS A 526 -2.69 -8.15 -8.10
CA LYS A 526 -3.74 -8.82 -7.31
C LYS A 526 -3.48 -10.31 -7.31
N LEU A 527 -3.47 -10.92 -6.13
CA LEU A 527 -3.34 -12.36 -5.96
C LEU A 527 -4.44 -12.90 -5.03
N GLY A 528 -5.00 -14.04 -5.38
CA GLY A 528 -6.03 -14.69 -4.58
C GLY A 528 -7.30 -13.84 -4.42
N ASP A 529 -7.69 -13.59 -3.17
CA ASP A 529 -8.90 -12.82 -2.79
C ASP A 529 -8.63 -11.32 -2.58
N ASP A 530 -7.49 -10.79 -3.03
CA ASP A 530 -7.18 -9.37 -2.88
C ASP A 530 -8.20 -8.49 -3.61
N VAL A 531 -8.68 -7.48 -2.92
CA VAL A 531 -9.58 -6.48 -3.50
C VAL A 531 -8.81 -5.46 -4.33
N THR A 532 -7.57 -5.12 -3.91
CA THR A 532 -6.68 -4.12 -4.51
C THR A 532 -5.38 -4.75 -4.94
N GLU A 533 -4.64 -4.07 -5.84
CA GLU A 533 -3.26 -4.43 -6.17
C GLU A 533 -2.36 -4.18 -4.97
N ARG A 534 -1.37 -5.07 -4.79
CA ARG A 534 -0.44 -5.05 -3.65
C ARG A 534 0.96 -5.44 -4.09
N PHE A 535 1.94 -5.03 -3.28
CA PHE A 535 3.30 -5.51 -3.41
C PHE A 535 3.47 -6.89 -2.77
N TYR A 536 4.12 -7.77 -3.52
CA TYR A 536 4.57 -9.07 -3.04
C TYR A 536 6.05 -9.26 -3.34
N PRO A 537 6.85 -9.82 -2.42
CA PRO A 537 8.26 -10.08 -2.67
C PRO A 537 8.43 -11.28 -3.60
N VAL A 538 9.35 -11.14 -4.54
CA VAL A 538 9.79 -12.19 -5.47
C VAL A 538 11.22 -12.52 -5.12
N ILE A 539 11.46 -13.68 -4.50
CA ILE A 539 12.78 -14.12 -4.04
C ILE A 539 13.26 -15.24 -4.97
N ALA A 540 14.41 -15.05 -5.59
CA ALA A 540 14.96 -15.98 -6.56
C ALA A 540 13.94 -16.40 -7.64
N GLY A 541 13.13 -15.45 -8.12
CA GLY A 541 12.11 -15.65 -9.15
C GLY A 541 10.78 -16.23 -8.66
N ILE A 542 10.59 -16.44 -7.35
CA ILE A 542 9.37 -17.02 -6.76
C ILE A 542 8.65 -15.96 -5.94
N THR A 543 7.38 -15.66 -6.30
CA THR A 543 6.52 -14.76 -5.55
C THR A 543 6.10 -15.38 -4.21
N ARG A 544 6.24 -14.64 -3.13
CA ARG A 544 5.85 -15.05 -1.77
C ARG A 544 4.56 -14.34 -1.37
N GLN A 545 3.46 -15.08 -1.38
CA GLN A 545 2.13 -14.55 -1.10
C GLN A 545 1.82 -14.41 0.38
N ASN A 546 2.38 -15.34 1.20
CA ASN A 546 2.14 -15.40 2.62
C ASN A 546 3.47 -15.39 3.38
N GLU A 547 3.46 -14.84 4.58
CA GLU A 547 4.63 -14.82 5.45
C GLU A 547 5.12 -16.21 5.88
N GLU A 548 4.20 -17.20 5.93
CA GLU A 548 4.50 -18.58 6.27
C GLU A 548 5.38 -19.30 5.23
N GLU A 549 5.48 -18.74 4.02
CA GLU A 549 6.33 -19.26 2.94
C GLU A 549 7.81 -18.91 3.13
N LEU A 550 8.14 -18.20 4.19
CA LEU A 550 9.47 -17.68 4.49
C LEU A 550 9.97 -18.16 5.86
N SER A 551 11.29 -18.32 5.98
CA SER A 551 11.92 -18.49 7.30
C SER A 551 11.78 -17.20 8.13
N GLU A 552 11.94 -17.30 9.46
CA GLU A 552 11.85 -16.16 10.35
C GLU A 552 12.83 -15.04 9.98
N SER A 553 14.09 -15.39 9.69
CA SER A 553 15.09 -14.41 9.25
C SER A 553 14.72 -13.77 7.90
N GLN A 554 14.18 -14.55 6.94
CA GLN A 554 13.73 -13.98 5.67
C GLN A 554 12.56 -13.01 5.84
N ARG A 555 11.58 -13.34 6.68
CA ARG A 555 10.48 -12.43 7.01
C ARG A 555 10.98 -11.12 7.61
N PHE A 556 11.89 -11.23 8.56
CA PHE A 556 12.54 -10.10 9.20
C PHE A 556 13.20 -9.17 8.16
N PHE A 557 14.03 -9.73 7.28
CA PHE A 557 14.76 -8.94 6.29
C PHE A 557 13.84 -8.30 5.24
N ILE A 558 12.86 -9.04 4.74
CA ILE A 558 11.89 -8.52 3.78
C ILE A 558 11.10 -7.36 4.38
N ASP A 559 10.61 -7.52 5.61
CA ASP A 559 9.81 -6.49 6.26
C ASP A 559 10.64 -5.23 6.58
N HIS A 560 11.87 -5.38 7.06
CA HIS A 560 12.79 -4.25 7.24
C HIS A 560 13.10 -3.55 5.92
N SER A 561 13.39 -4.31 4.86
CA SER A 561 13.62 -3.75 3.53
C SER A 561 12.40 -2.97 3.04
N PHE A 562 11.20 -3.48 3.30
CA PHE A 562 9.97 -2.82 2.89
C PHE A 562 9.73 -1.52 3.66
N ARG A 563 9.92 -1.50 4.98
CA ARG A 563 9.82 -0.28 5.81
C ARG A 563 10.84 0.77 5.38
N MET A 564 12.11 0.38 5.22
CA MET A 564 13.17 1.27 4.75
C MET A 564 12.88 1.80 3.35
N THR A 565 12.29 0.97 2.49
CA THR A 565 11.84 1.39 1.15
C THR A 565 10.76 2.45 1.24
N ILE A 566 9.73 2.28 2.08
CA ILE A 566 8.69 3.29 2.32
C ILE A 566 9.33 4.61 2.76
N LEU A 567 10.20 4.56 3.76
CA LEU A 567 10.86 5.74 4.31
C LEU A 567 11.78 6.41 3.29
N THR A 568 12.47 5.64 2.46
CA THR A 568 13.36 6.16 1.41
C THR A 568 12.58 6.73 0.23
N PHE A 569 11.49 6.09 -0.18
CA PHE A 569 10.63 6.54 -1.27
C PHE A 569 9.97 7.88 -0.97
N PHE A 570 9.44 8.05 0.25
CA PHE A 570 8.83 9.30 0.69
C PHE A 570 9.83 10.28 1.31
N TYR A 571 11.13 9.99 1.23
CA TYR A 571 12.16 10.81 1.86
C TYR A 571 12.21 12.23 1.29
N GLN A 572 11.85 13.19 2.13
CA GLN A 572 11.98 14.62 1.84
C GLN A 572 12.92 15.31 2.83
N ARG A 573 12.95 14.83 4.08
CA ARG A 573 13.74 15.30 5.21
C ARG A 573 14.15 14.11 6.07
N PRO A 574 15.20 14.25 6.89
CA PRO A 574 15.58 13.22 7.87
C PRO A 574 14.41 12.77 8.74
N THR A 575 14.37 11.49 9.03
CA THR A 575 13.39 10.88 9.94
C THR A 575 14.08 9.86 10.85
N PHE A 576 13.30 9.15 11.67
CA PHE A 576 13.81 8.10 12.54
C PHE A 576 13.27 6.73 12.16
N TYR A 577 13.95 5.68 12.61
CA TYR A 577 13.48 4.31 12.54
C TYR A 577 13.85 3.57 13.83
N ILE A 578 12.87 2.94 14.47
CA ILE A 578 13.04 2.23 15.74
C ILE A 578 12.96 0.73 15.50
N VAL A 579 13.95 -0.01 16.01
CA VAL A 579 14.03 -1.46 15.90
C VAL A 579 14.27 -2.05 17.29
N GLU A 580 13.32 -2.85 17.77
CA GLU A 580 13.48 -3.52 19.05
C GLU A 580 14.19 -4.86 18.91
N THR A 581 15.28 -5.02 19.63
CA THR A 581 16.07 -6.26 19.81
C THR A 581 16.32 -7.06 18.51
N PRO A 582 16.83 -6.43 17.43
CA PRO A 582 17.07 -7.13 16.17
C PRO A 582 18.07 -8.28 16.33
N ASP A 583 18.99 -8.16 17.27
CA ASP A 583 20.00 -9.14 17.61
C ASP A 583 19.45 -10.42 18.26
N SER A 584 18.19 -10.45 18.67
CA SER A 584 17.56 -11.66 19.24
C SER A 584 16.98 -12.61 18.18
N SER A 585 16.72 -12.13 16.97
CA SER A 585 16.05 -12.88 15.89
C SER A 585 16.95 -13.18 14.70
N LEU A 586 18.17 -12.64 14.71
CA LEU A 586 19.13 -12.83 13.63
C LEU A 586 19.90 -14.14 13.80
N ASP A 587 19.96 -14.93 12.71
CA ASP A 587 20.97 -15.97 12.58
C ASP A 587 22.36 -15.30 12.46
N ILE A 588 23.35 -15.86 13.14
CA ILE A 588 24.75 -15.37 13.16
C ILE A 588 25.29 -15.11 11.75
N SER A 589 24.89 -15.93 10.78
CA SER A 589 25.30 -15.79 9.36
C SER A 589 24.79 -14.51 8.68
N TYR A 590 23.74 -13.89 9.21
CA TYR A 590 23.12 -12.69 8.64
C TYR A 590 23.39 -11.41 9.42
N GLU A 591 23.98 -11.48 10.62
CA GLU A 591 24.21 -10.31 11.47
C GLU A 591 25.00 -9.21 10.76
N HIS A 592 26.02 -9.59 10.00
CA HIS A 592 26.84 -8.66 9.22
C HIS A 592 26.05 -7.95 8.11
N ASN A 593 25.28 -8.70 7.33
CA ASN A 593 24.45 -8.15 6.27
C ASN A 593 23.38 -7.21 6.84
N ALA A 594 22.77 -7.58 7.95
CA ALA A 594 21.79 -6.75 8.63
C ALA A 594 22.38 -5.42 9.07
N ALA A 595 23.58 -5.42 9.68
CA ALA A 595 24.24 -4.19 10.06
C ALA A 595 24.56 -3.31 8.85
N GLN A 596 25.03 -3.88 7.73
CA GLN A 596 25.28 -3.14 6.50
C GLN A 596 24.05 -2.43 5.94
N VAL A 597 22.88 -3.08 5.98
CA VAL A 597 21.64 -2.47 5.47
C VAL A 597 21.15 -1.34 6.37
N PHE A 598 21.31 -1.46 7.70
CA PHE A 598 21.04 -0.35 8.60
C PHE A 598 22.00 0.83 8.34
N LEU A 599 23.28 0.57 8.06
CA LEU A 599 24.24 1.59 7.67
C LEU A 599 23.89 2.25 6.32
N GLN A 600 23.42 1.47 5.34
CA GLN A 600 22.92 2.01 4.07
C GLN A 600 21.74 2.98 4.27
N PHE A 601 20.83 2.69 5.20
CA PHE A 601 19.74 3.62 5.53
C PHE A 601 20.27 4.91 6.15
N LEU A 602 21.46 4.89 6.78
CA LEU A 602 22.15 6.04 7.36
C LEU A 602 23.01 6.83 6.36
N GLU A 603 23.15 6.39 5.10
CA GLU A 603 23.74 7.25 4.04
C GLU A 603 23.00 8.58 3.90
N LYS A 604 21.69 8.58 4.22
CA LYS A 604 20.92 9.79 4.49
C LYS A 604 21.01 10.12 5.98
N PRO A 605 20.95 11.40 6.37
CA PRO A 605 21.12 11.82 7.78
C PRO A 605 19.91 11.43 8.66
N ASN A 606 19.51 10.17 8.61
CA ASN A 606 18.44 9.60 9.40
C ASN A 606 18.91 9.26 10.83
N THR A 607 17.96 8.97 11.70
CA THR A 607 18.19 8.48 13.07
C THR A 607 17.69 7.04 13.18
N ILE A 608 18.54 6.10 13.57
CA ILE A 608 18.11 4.75 13.93
C ILE A 608 18.18 4.60 15.44
N ILE A 609 17.13 4.06 16.05
CA ILE A 609 17.10 3.69 17.46
C ILE A 609 17.02 2.17 17.55
N ILE A 610 18.02 1.56 18.14
CA ILE A 610 18.09 0.10 18.31
C ILE A 610 18.08 -0.23 19.79
N THR A 611 17.12 -1.07 20.23
CA THR A 611 17.19 -1.63 21.58
C THR A 611 17.95 -2.96 21.54
N SER A 612 18.75 -3.25 22.57
CA SER A 612 19.46 -4.52 22.70
C SER A 612 19.42 -5.08 24.12
N ASN A 613 19.31 -6.40 24.19
CA ASN A 613 19.43 -7.18 25.42
C ASN A 613 20.88 -7.42 25.83
N LEU A 614 21.85 -6.86 25.12
CA LEU A 614 23.29 -7.12 25.30
C LEU A 614 23.61 -8.61 25.15
N ASN A 615 23.02 -9.26 24.15
CA ASN A 615 23.42 -10.60 23.76
C ASN A 615 24.82 -10.51 23.13
N ASN A 616 25.59 -11.59 23.23
CA ASN A 616 26.94 -11.63 22.67
C ASN A 616 26.90 -11.77 21.13
N SER A 617 26.23 -10.83 20.43
CA SER A 617 26.10 -10.81 19.00
C SER A 617 27.16 -9.96 18.34
N THR A 618 27.56 -10.29 17.12
CA THR A 618 28.51 -9.50 16.32
C THR A 618 27.84 -8.31 15.64
N PHE A 619 26.51 -8.33 15.54
CA PHE A 619 25.71 -7.29 14.89
C PHE A 619 26.00 -5.89 15.45
N LEU A 620 25.89 -5.71 16.79
CA LEU A 620 26.12 -4.40 17.42
C LEU A 620 27.55 -3.91 17.26
N ARG A 621 28.54 -4.81 17.43
CA ARG A 621 29.95 -4.45 17.27
C ARG A 621 30.23 -3.97 15.85
N TYR A 622 29.79 -4.74 14.86
CA TYR A 622 29.96 -4.36 13.46
C TYR A 622 29.27 -3.03 13.12
N LEU A 623 28.04 -2.83 13.61
CA LEU A 623 27.30 -1.61 13.41
C LEU A 623 28.03 -0.39 13.98
N ILE A 624 28.59 -0.50 15.21
CA ILE A 624 29.34 0.60 15.86
C ILE A 624 30.64 0.88 15.11
N GLU A 625 31.40 -0.15 14.78
CA GLU A 625 32.70 -0.02 14.09
C GLU A 625 32.59 0.66 12.72
N ASN A 626 31.46 0.47 12.03
CA ASN A 626 31.27 0.98 10.68
C ASN A 626 30.33 2.22 10.60
N SER A 627 29.89 2.75 11.75
CA SER A 627 29.03 3.96 11.79
C SER A 627 29.82 5.28 11.85
N GLU A 628 31.13 5.25 11.61
CA GLU A 628 32.00 6.43 11.54
C GLU A 628 31.94 7.39 12.76
N GLY A 629 31.66 6.84 13.94
CA GLY A 629 31.53 7.59 15.19
C GLY A 629 30.15 8.25 15.42
N TYR A 630 29.18 8.02 14.55
CA TYR A 630 27.80 8.48 14.73
C TYR A 630 26.97 7.48 15.55
N VAL A 631 27.45 7.19 16.77
CA VAL A 631 26.74 6.30 17.74
C VAL A 631 26.62 6.99 19.08
N ASP A 632 25.41 6.98 19.65
CA ASP A 632 25.18 7.38 21.04
C ASP A 632 24.39 6.31 21.80
N VAL A 633 24.45 6.33 23.13
CA VAL A 633 23.97 5.25 24.00
C VAL A 633 23.08 5.77 25.10
N VAL A 634 21.82 5.32 25.11
CA VAL A 634 20.92 5.36 26.26
C VAL A 634 21.23 4.16 27.15
N GLY A 635 21.97 4.38 28.21
CA GLY A 635 22.39 3.33 29.14
C GLY A 635 21.33 3.06 30.23
N LEU A 636 20.41 2.13 30.00
CA LEU A 636 19.40 1.80 31.02
C LEU A 636 20.00 1.13 32.27
N LEU A 637 21.17 0.48 32.16
CA LEU A 637 21.88 0.00 33.34
C LEU A 637 22.24 1.11 34.31
N ASP A 638 22.46 2.32 33.83
CA ASP A 638 22.80 3.47 34.68
C ASP A 638 21.58 4.10 35.37
N ILE A 639 20.39 4.10 34.69
CA ILE A 639 19.23 4.83 35.15
C ILE A 639 18.10 3.95 35.71
N ALA A 640 17.96 2.71 35.27
CA ALA A 640 16.92 1.79 35.70
C ALA A 640 17.32 0.99 36.95
N LYS A 641 16.31 0.47 37.65
CA LYS A 641 16.51 -0.45 38.78
C LYS A 641 16.91 -1.84 38.27
N GLN A 642 18.10 -2.28 38.64
CA GLN A 642 18.58 -3.63 38.31
C GLN A 642 18.02 -4.67 39.27
N SER A 643 17.65 -5.84 38.76
CA SER A 643 17.36 -7.01 39.61
C SER A 643 18.65 -7.53 40.28
N MET A 644 18.51 -8.33 41.33
CA MET A 644 19.69 -8.93 41.99
C MET A 644 20.56 -9.73 41.02
N ILE A 645 19.92 -10.47 40.07
CA ILE A 645 20.62 -11.28 39.08
C ILE A 645 21.40 -10.38 38.12
N GLN A 646 20.78 -9.32 37.61
CA GLN A 646 21.42 -8.36 36.70
C GLN A 646 22.56 -7.62 37.39
N ASN A 647 22.37 -7.24 38.65
CA ASN A 647 23.40 -6.52 39.40
C ASN A 647 24.61 -7.43 39.72
N SER A 648 24.44 -8.74 39.86
CA SER A 648 25.54 -9.70 40.09
C SER A 648 26.18 -10.23 38.79
N SER A 649 25.63 -9.92 37.60
CA SER A 649 26.15 -10.39 36.32
C SER A 649 27.33 -9.57 35.85
N GLU A 650 28.54 -10.06 36.06
CA GLU A 650 29.76 -9.42 35.54
C GLU A 650 29.79 -9.42 33.98
N GLN A 651 29.24 -10.46 33.36
CA GLN A 651 29.15 -10.55 31.91
C GLN A 651 28.29 -9.43 31.31
N LEU A 652 27.10 -9.19 31.89
CA LEU A 652 26.23 -8.10 31.42
C LEU A 652 26.92 -6.74 31.58
N LYS A 653 27.55 -6.48 32.71
CA LYS A 653 28.28 -5.23 32.94
C LYS A 653 29.49 -5.10 32.03
N GLY A 654 30.22 -6.20 31.78
CA GLY A 654 31.36 -6.24 30.87
C GLY A 654 30.96 -5.86 29.45
N LEU A 655 29.94 -6.52 28.91
CA LEU A 655 29.41 -6.21 27.57
C LEU A 655 28.86 -4.78 27.46
N TYR A 656 28.13 -4.32 28.47
CA TYR A 656 27.65 -2.95 28.53
C TYR A 656 28.78 -1.91 28.45
N ASN A 657 29.84 -2.08 29.26
CA ASN A 657 30.97 -1.20 29.28
C ASN A 657 31.75 -1.27 27.95
N GLU A 658 31.95 -2.45 27.38
CA GLU A 658 32.58 -2.64 26.09
C GLU A 658 31.85 -1.85 24.99
N ILE A 659 30.54 -2.04 24.84
CA ILE A 659 29.74 -1.35 23.82
C ILE A 659 29.75 0.17 24.04
N LYS A 660 29.68 0.63 25.30
CA LYS A 660 29.72 2.04 25.65
C LYS A 660 31.08 2.67 25.40
N GLU A 661 32.17 1.92 25.55
CA GLU A 661 33.52 2.39 25.20
C GLU A 661 33.72 2.44 23.67
N MET A 662 33.20 1.45 22.94
CA MET A 662 33.24 1.44 21.48
C MET A 662 32.48 2.62 20.88
N SER A 663 31.31 2.97 21.43
CA SER A 663 30.50 4.10 20.94
C SER A 663 31.12 5.48 21.18
N ARG A 664 32.16 5.58 22.04
CA ARG A 664 32.87 6.84 22.34
C ARG A 664 34.13 7.06 21.48
N LYS A 665 34.54 6.03 20.78
CA LYS A 665 35.67 6.09 19.83
C LYS A 665 35.25 6.54 18.45
#